data_0ebb06db82838f00af3437294a64edea
#
_entry.id   0ebb06db82838f00af3437294a64edea
#
_cell.length_a   1.000
_cell.length_b   1.000
_cell.length_c   1.000
_cell.angle_alpha   90.00
_cell.angle_beta   90.00
_cell.angle_gamma   90.00
#
_symmetry.space_group_name_H-M   'P 1'
#
loop_
_entity.id
_entity.type
_entity.pdbx_description
1 polymer ?
#
loop_
_entity_poly.entity_id
_entity_poly.type
_entity_poly.pdbx_seq_one_letter_code
_entity_poly.pdbx_strand_id
1 'polypeptide(L)'
;MSLDVPSLRISKTNSIHNTISSLTIYLVLVCGLAALSSMAYAQGRNASWTPLANLPPGGSVINMLLLTDGSVITQSGDDGQHWFKLIPDAHGSYVNGTWTTTAPMSFPRLYFTTNVLQDGRVWLLGGEYTGPYFDPNIAPSGEIYDPVKDTWSPITPYPTEAGAKFCGHRNVTSDVQLTAGSPVVTGIYSTDRLTPGWTITGNGIPAGATVVSVDSATQVTISANATLTGPSQAVRFRGVALACFGDDPSMLISGHRILAGNIFNNSTYIYSIDTDSWTQAATKVYSDRSDEEGWTALSGGSILTYDLFNSVANNQGYAETYNSAQNAWTAISPADGTATGTLPVLTSPALGFELGPSMRLQDGRALVIGANQHTALYNQATNTWAAGPDIRGVLRNPFGRVEHANFGADDAPAALMPNGHVLMAADAGANPITQNGDAAAGSAVISNIHSTAGLQVTWAVSQADGNSNVIPPGTVITSIDSRHQVHISANAAAAAQQISLVFGGVFSSPTELFDFDPQEGTISPVSPPLNDPNLPTFPAFVTRMLVLPNGQVLFNDGLGNRLYAYTPRGSTNPAYLPVIENVERGENGVFTLTGRQLNGPSDASAYGDDSQSNENFPIVRLQDSNGLVFYCRSRDWTSTNVGSIPHESVKFTLNPAVTPGLYQLIVSAGGISSSPVAFRVRGEELNHH
;
A
#
# COMPACT_ATOMS: atom_id res chain seq x y z
N MET A 1 -66.77 19.70 24.78
CA MET A 1 -67.01 20.96 24.13
C MET A 1 -66.62 20.77 22.68
N SER A 2 -67.59 20.54 21.92
CA SER A 2 -67.79 20.51 20.51
C SER A 2 -67.57 21.88 19.86
N LEU A 3 -67.25 21.90 18.57
CA LEU A 3 -67.65 22.85 17.54
C LEU A 3 -66.59 22.75 16.42
N ASP A 4 -66.84 22.36 15.33
CA ASP A 4 -67.79 22.41 14.22
C ASP A 4 -67.00 22.86 12.93
N VAL A 5 -67.16 22.08 11.91
CA VAL A 5 -66.74 22.31 10.53
C VAL A 5 -67.78 23.16 9.80
N PRO A 6 -67.44 23.94 8.80
CA PRO A 6 -68.34 24.03 7.66
C PRO A 6 -67.69 23.68 6.33
N SER A 7 -68.42 22.81 5.63
CA SER A 7 -68.35 22.48 4.22
C SER A 7 -68.70 23.66 3.34
N LEU A 8 -68.02 23.80 2.17
CA LEU A 8 -68.52 24.57 1.05
C LEU A 8 -68.51 23.76 -0.26
N ARG A 9 -69.64 23.85 -0.92
CA ARG A 9 -70.09 23.11 -2.09
C ARG A 9 -69.46 23.60 -3.38
N ILE A 10 -69.34 22.64 -4.29
CA ILE A 10 -69.01 22.75 -5.68
C ILE A 10 -70.10 23.45 -6.49
N SER A 11 -69.72 24.29 -7.44
CA SER A 11 -70.55 24.67 -8.57
C SER A 11 -69.76 24.48 -9.87
N LYS A 12 -70.33 23.67 -10.77
CA LYS A 12 -69.86 23.38 -12.14
C LYS A 12 -70.18 24.55 -13.05
N THR A 13 -69.24 24.92 -13.93
CA THR A 13 -69.57 25.34 -15.31
C THR A 13 -68.44 24.96 -16.26
N ASN A 14 -68.87 24.49 -17.40
CA ASN A 14 -68.20 23.80 -18.47
C ASN A 14 -67.24 24.64 -19.33
N SER A 15 -66.19 23.92 -19.78
CA SER A 15 -65.95 23.61 -21.22
C SER A 15 -64.99 24.52 -22.02
N ILE A 16 -64.14 23.80 -22.73
CA ILE A 16 -63.31 24.17 -23.89
C ILE A 16 -61.90 24.67 -23.49
N HIS A 17 -60.95 23.76 -23.54
CA HIS A 17 -59.66 23.81 -24.26
C HIS A 17 -58.77 22.63 -23.85
N ASN A 18 -59.01 21.50 -24.43
CA ASN A 18 -58.09 20.36 -24.38
C ASN A 18 -57.52 20.18 -25.79
N THR A 19 -56.28 20.57 -26.04
CA THR A 19 -55.38 19.91 -27.04
C THR A 19 -53.93 20.37 -27.04
N ILE A 20 -53.45 21.17 -26.03
CA ILE A 20 -52.02 21.61 -26.01
C ILE A 20 -51.27 21.16 -24.73
N SER A 21 -51.92 20.47 -23.80
CA SER A 21 -51.27 20.14 -22.50
C SER A 21 -50.59 18.77 -22.40
N SER A 22 -50.77 17.89 -23.40
CA SER A 22 -50.21 16.51 -23.31
C SER A 22 -48.75 16.41 -23.74
N LEU A 23 -48.28 17.28 -24.66
CA LEU A 23 -46.89 17.24 -25.13
C LEU A 23 -45.91 17.94 -24.18
N THR A 24 -46.36 18.99 -23.49
CA THR A 24 -45.54 19.75 -22.54
C THR A 24 -45.38 19.02 -21.21
N ILE A 25 -46.37 18.26 -20.79
CA ILE A 25 -46.27 17.43 -19.54
C ILE A 25 -45.36 16.22 -19.78
N TYR A 26 -45.37 15.61 -20.99
CA TYR A 26 -44.42 14.53 -21.30
C TYR A 26 -42.96 15.01 -21.41
N LEU A 27 -42.74 16.20 -21.96
CA LEU A 27 -41.39 16.77 -22.04
C LEU A 27 -40.85 17.19 -20.66
N VAL A 28 -41.71 17.72 -19.78
CA VAL A 28 -41.32 18.08 -18.41
C VAL A 28 -41.14 16.84 -17.54
N LEU A 29 -41.91 15.76 -17.74
CA LEU A 29 -41.70 14.49 -17.04
C LEU A 29 -40.45 13.75 -17.50
N VAL A 30 -40.14 13.77 -18.81
CA VAL A 30 -38.90 13.13 -19.32
C VAL A 30 -37.65 13.92 -18.95
N CYS A 31 -37.71 15.26 -19.01
CA CYS A 31 -36.62 16.10 -18.50
C CYS A 31 -36.50 16.04 -16.94
N GLY A 32 -37.62 15.89 -16.24
CA GLY A 32 -37.63 15.71 -14.79
C GLY A 32 -37.10 14.36 -14.35
N LEU A 33 -37.38 13.29 -15.07
CA LEU A 33 -36.83 11.95 -14.82
C LEU A 33 -35.35 11.83 -15.24
N ALA A 34 -34.91 12.50 -16.29
CA ALA A 34 -33.50 12.59 -16.67
C ALA A 34 -32.70 13.46 -15.68
N ALA A 35 -33.29 14.52 -15.12
CA ALA A 35 -32.69 15.33 -14.06
C ALA A 35 -32.70 14.60 -12.70
N LEU A 36 -33.71 13.76 -12.42
CA LEU A 36 -33.76 12.93 -11.23
C LEU A 36 -32.78 11.75 -11.28
N SER A 37 -32.49 11.21 -12.45
CA SER A 37 -31.46 10.19 -12.62
C SER A 37 -30.03 10.76 -12.54
N SER A 38 -29.82 12.03 -12.91
CA SER A 38 -28.54 12.71 -12.70
C SER A 38 -28.40 13.31 -11.30
N MET A 39 -29.49 13.60 -10.60
CA MET A 39 -29.47 14.03 -9.17
C MET A 39 -29.40 12.86 -8.18
N ALA A 40 -29.67 11.62 -8.59
CA ALA A 40 -29.52 10.46 -7.71
C ALA A 40 -28.06 10.12 -7.40
N TYR A 41 -27.09 10.73 -8.09
CA TYR A 41 -25.66 10.64 -7.74
C TYR A 41 -25.19 11.67 -6.70
N ALA A 42 -26.05 12.61 -6.28
CA ALA A 42 -25.68 13.73 -5.42
C ALA A 42 -26.38 13.73 -4.03
N GLN A 43 -27.02 12.63 -3.62
CA GLN A 43 -27.42 12.50 -2.21
C GLN A 43 -26.24 11.95 -1.43
N GLY A 44 -25.69 12.78 -0.51
CA GLY A 44 -24.60 12.43 0.37
C GLY A 44 -24.86 11.10 1.08
N ARG A 45 -24.30 10.02 0.55
CA ARG A 45 -24.31 8.73 1.23
C ARG A 45 -23.50 8.89 2.51
N ASN A 46 -23.99 8.34 3.61
CA ASN A 46 -23.16 8.16 4.79
C ASN A 46 -22.02 7.21 4.40
N ALA A 47 -20.82 7.46 4.91
CA ALA A 47 -19.73 6.52 4.76
C ALA A 47 -20.15 5.12 5.21
N SER A 48 -19.78 4.10 4.47
CA SER A 48 -20.20 2.73 4.77
C SER A 48 -19.19 1.69 4.36
N TRP A 49 -19.08 0.64 5.17
CA TRP A 49 -18.31 -0.56 4.90
C TRP A 49 -19.23 -1.64 4.35
N THR A 50 -18.81 -2.29 3.29
CA THR A 50 -19.50 -3.45 2.71
C THR A 50 -18.50 -4.59 2.57
N PRO A 51 -18.68 -5.72 3.27
CA PRO A 51 -17.80 -6.87 3.09
C PRO A 51 -17.95 -7.41 1.66
N LEU A 52 -16.85 -7.89 1.07
CA LEU A 52 -16.92 -8.59 -0.21
C LEU A 52 -17.71 -9.88 -0.06
N ALA A 53 -18.57 -10.17 -1.06
CA ALA A 53 -19.40 -11.36 -1.06
C ALA A 53 -18.60 -12.65 -1.29
N ASN A 54 -17.50 -12.56 -2.04
CA ASN A 54 -16.61 -13.66 -2.36
C ASN A 54 -15.24 -13.39 -1.73
N LEU A 55 -14.67 -14.42 -1.09
CA LEU A 55 -13.35 -14.35 -0.49
C LEU A 55 -12.28 -14.82 -1.47
N PRO A 56 -11.04 -14.32 -1.40
CA PRO A 56 -9.93 -14.84 -2.18
C PRO A 56 -9.65 -16.31 -1.84
N PRO A 57 -9.13 -17.08 -2.79
CA PRO A 57 -8.55 -18.38 -2.48
C PRO A 57 -7.39 -18.22 -1.49
N GLY A 58 -7.31 -19.07 -0.48
CA GLY A 58 -6.29 -18.94 0.56
C GLY A 58 -6.80 -18.28 1.84
N GLY A 59 -5.97 -18.30 2.89
CA GLY A 59 -6.31 -17.88 4.24
C GLY A 59 -6.03 -16.40 4.52
N SER A 60 -5.13 -15.78 3.77
CA SER A 60 -4.76 -14.37 3.96
C SER A 60 -4.34 -13.70 2.66
N VAL A 61 -4.46 -12.38 2.62
CA VAL A 61 -3.96 -11.52 1.53
C VAL A 61 -3.11 -10.41 2.12
N ILE A 62 -2.05 -10.06 1.38
CA ILE A 62 -1.18 -8.94 1.70
C ILE A 62 -1.20 -7.93 0.54
N ASN A 63 -0.12 -7.56 -0.09
CA ASN A 63 -0.13 -6.52 -1.11
C ASN A 63 -1.32 -6.56 -2.08
N MET A 64 -1.84 -5.38 -2.43
CA MET A 64 -2.95 -5.21 -3.37
C MET A 64 -2.54 -4.22 -4.46
N LEU A 65 -2.73 -4.58 -5.73
CA LEU A 65 -2.39 -3.75 -6.89
C LEU A 65 -3.57 -3.66 -7.86
N LEU A 66 -3.85 -2.45 -8.33
CA LEU A 66 -4.81 -2.22 -9.41
C LEU A 66 -4.13 -2.51 -10.75
N LEU A 67 -4.73 -3.33 -11.60
CA LEU A 67 -4.27 -3.55 -12.97
C LEU A 67 -4.97 -2.62 -13.96
N THR A 68 -4.34 -2.43 -15.11
CA THR A 68 -4.84 -1.50 -16.15
C THR A 68 -6.12 -1.96 -16.85
N ASP A 69 -6.59 -3.17 -16.57
CA ASP A 69 -7.89 -3.70 -16.99
C ASP A 69 -8.97 -3.57 -15.90
N GLY A 70 -8.70 -2.79 -14.85
CA GLY A 70 -9.62 -2.55 -13.75
C GLY A 70 -9.75 -3.70 -12.76
N SER A 71 -9.06 -4.82 -12.96
CA SER A 71 -8.99 -5.88 -11.95
C SER A 71 -7.96 -5.56 -10.87
N VAL A 72 -8.04 -6.24 -9.73
CA VAL A 72 -7.07 -6.12 -8.62
C VAL A 72 -6.34 -7.44 -8.48
N ILE A 73 -5.02 -7.42 -8.34
CA ILE A 73 -4.26 -8.59 -7.89
C ILE A 73 -3.86 -8.42 -6.43
N THR A 74 -3.87 -9.51 -5.69
CA THR A 74 -3.42 -9.56 -4.30
C THR A 74 -2.44 -10.71 -4.10
N GLN A 75 -1.40 -10.47 -3.31
CA GLN A 75 -0.46 -11.51 -2.93
C GLN A 75 -1.07 -12.39 -1.82
N SER A 76 -0.82 -13.71 -1.88
CA SER A 76 -1.15 -14.64 -0.81
C SER A 76 -0.25 -14.41 0.41
N GLY A 77 -0.85 -14.15 1.56
CA GLY A 77 -0.13 -14.11 2.83
C GLY A 77 0.18 -15.50 3.39
N ASP A 78 -0.42 -16.59 2.85
CA ASP A 78 -0.18 -17.94 3.32
C ASP A 78 1.20 -18.46 2.96
N ASP A 79 1.73 -18.04 1.81
CA ASP A 79 3.01 -18.50 1.29
C ASP A 79 3.90 -17.42 0.68
N GLY A 80 3.38 -16.19 0.52
CA GLY A 80 4.13 -15.07 -0.04
C GLY A 80 4.55 -15.22 -1.50
N GLN A 81 4.03 -16.22 -2.23
CA GLN A 81 4.43 -16.54 -3.61
C GLN A 81 3.26 -16.50 -4.61
N HIS A 82 2.09 -17.01 -4.22
CA HIS A 82 0.92 -17.04 -5.09
C HIS A 82 0.21 -15.67 -5.10
N TRP A 83 -0.51 -15.43 -6.20
CA TRP A 83 -1.31 -14.23 -6.39
C TRP A 83 -2.73 -14.60 -6.81
N PHE A 84 -3.67 -13.75 -6.41
CA PHE A 84 -5.09 -13.89 -6.73
C PHE A 84 -5.57 -12.63 -7.46
N LYS A 85 -6.47 -12.81 -8.42
CA LYS A 85 -7.03 -11.71 -9.21
C LYS A 85 -8.51 -11.55 -8.90
N LEU A 86 -8.91 -10.38 -8.42
CA LEU A 86 -10.29 -9.95 -8.23
C LEU A 86 -10.79 -9.26 -9.50
N ILE A 87 -11.80 -9.84 -10.13
CA ILE A 87 -12.46 -9.30 -11.32
C ILE A 87 -13.81 -8.74 -10.86
N PRO A 88 -14.11 -7.44 -11.07
CA PRO A 88 -15.39 -6.87 -10.72
C PRO A 88 -16.54 -7.55 -11.50
N ASP A 89 -17.74 -7.50 -10.93
CA ASP A 89 -18.93 -8.08 -11.58
C ASP A 89 -19.33 -7.31 -12.86
N ALA A 90 -20.37 -7.79 -13.53
CA ALA A 90 -20.85 -7.20 -14.79
C ALA A 90 -21.34 -5.74 -14.67
N HIS A 91 -21.53 -5.23 -13.47
CA HIS A 91 -21.87 -3.83 -13.19
C HIS A 91 -20.70 -3.01 -12.65
N GLY A 92 -19.50 -3.59 -12.65
CA GLY A 92 -18.28 -2.95 -12.15
C GLY A 92 -18.15 -2.92 -10.62
N SER A 93 -18.92 -3.75 -9.90
CA SER A 93 -18.85 -3.87 -8.45
C SER A 93 -17.77 -4.86 -8.04
N TYR A 94 -16.86 -4.44 -7.18
CA TYR A 94 -15.85 -5.30 -6.55
C TYR A 94 -16.44 -6.10 -5.39
N VAL A 95 -17.50 -5.62 -4.76
CA VAL A 95 -18.20 -6.32 -3.67
C VAL A 95 -18.68 -7.71 -4.11
N ASN A 96 -19.22 -7.80 -5.33
CA ASN A 96 -19.69 -9.06 -5.91
C ASN A 96 -18.69 -9.67 -6.90
N GLY A 97 -17.47 -9.16 -6.93
CA GLY A 97 -16.42 -9.63 -7.83
C GLY A 97 -16.08 -11.10 -7.65
N THR A 98 -15.42 -11.67 -8.62
CA THR A 98 -14.97 -13.06 -8.61
C THR A 98 -13.46 -13.15 -8.55
N TRP A 99 -12.96 -14.22 -7.92
CA TRP A 99 -11.54 -14.47 -7.75
C TRP A 99 -11.03 -15.54 -8.69
N THR A 100 -9.82 -15.35 -9.20
CA THR A 100 -9.04 -16.36 -9.94
C THR A 100 -7.63 -16.39 -9.42
N THR A 101 -6.96 -17.54 -9.54
CA THR A 101 -5.51 -17.64 -9.26
C THR A 101 -4.75 -17.20 -10.50
N THR A 102 -3.62 -16.50 -10.30
CA THR A 102 -2.66 -16.14 -11.37
C THR A 102 -1.38 -16.95 -11.22
N ALA A 103 -0.46 -16.81 -12.17
CA ALA A 103 0.86 -17.42 -12.06
C ALA A 103 1.58 -16.96 -10.78
N PRO A 104 2.26 -17.86 -10.06
CA PRO A 104 3.05 -17.49 -8.87
C PRO A 104 4.37 -16.81 -9.27
N MET A 105 4.93 -16.01 -8.37
CA MET A 105 6.32 -15.55 -8.46
C MET A 105 7.30 -16.74 -8.45
N SER A 106 8.55 -16.52 -8.82
CA SER A 106 9.57 -17.57 -8.84
C SER A 106 9.88 -18.15 -7.46
N PHE A 107 9.74 -17.36 -6.40
CA PHE A 107 9.85 -17.78 -5.00
C PHE A 107 9.13 -16.80 -4.06
N PRO A 108 8.85 -17.21 -2.79
CA PRO A 108 8.20 -16.37 -1.80
C PRO A 108 8.99 -15.09 -1.49
N ARG A 109 8.28 -13.95 -1.35
CA ARG A 109 8.83 -12.65 -0.95
C ARG A 109 7.82 -11.93 -0.05
N LEU A 110 8.31 -11.21 0.94
CA LEU A 110 7.53 -10.25 1.74
C LEU A 110 8.26 -8.91 1.73
N TYR A 111 7.49 -7.83 1.84
CA TYR A 111 8.01 -6.46 1.93
C TYR A 111 8.96 -6.17 0.76
N PHE A 112 8.36 -5.87 -0.37
CA PHE A 112 9.00 -5.56 -1.64
C PHE A 112 8.30 -4.39 -2.30
N THR A 113 9.03 -3.63 -3.08
CA THR A 113 8.44 -2.52 -3.83
C THR A 113 7.82 -2.96 -5.16
N THR A 114 6.75 -2.28 -5.58
CA THR A 114 6.05 -2.57 -6.84
C THR A 114 5.71 -1.30 -7.62
N ASN A 115 5.64 -1.41 -8.94
CA ASN A 115 5.15 -0.36 -9.82
C ASN A 115 4.35 -0.94 -10.97
N VAL A 116 3.17 -0.36 -11.26
CA VAL A 116 2.41 -0.65 -12.48
C VAL A 116 3.00 0.15 -13.62
N LEU A 117 3.51 -0.55 -14.64
CA LEU A 117 4.24 0.04 -15.75
C LEU A 117 3.30 0.62 -16.80
N GLN A 118 3.79 1.60 -17.58
CA GLN A 118 3.02 2.24 -18.65
C GLN A 118 2.55 1.27 -19.74
N ASP A 119 3.17 0.11 -19.89
CA ASP A 119 2.74 -0.96 -20.80
C ASP A 119 1.70 -1.92 -20.19
N GLY A 120 1.32 -1.71 -18.94
CA GLY A 120 0.32 -2.49 -18.21
C GLY A 120 0.87 -3.71 -17.48
N ARG A 121 2.19 -3.94 -17.49
CA ARG A 121 2.85 -4.96 -16.67
C ARG A 121 3.07 -4.45 -15.24
N VAL A 122 3.39 -5.36 -14.32
CA VAL A 122 3.77 -5.02 -12.93
C VAL A 122 5.24 -5.36 -12.73
N TRP A 123 6.02 -4.38 -12.32
CA TRP A 123 7.41 -4.53 -11.91
C TRP A 123 7.48 -4.69 -10.40
N LEU A 124 8.35 -5.58 -9.94
CA LEU A 124 8.58 -5.90 -8.54
C LEU A 124 10.07 -6.01 -8.30
N LEU A 125 10.56 -5.47 -7.19
CA LEU A 125 11.96 -5.57 -6.77
C LEU A 125 12.07 -5.83 -5.27
N GLY A 126 13.02 -6.68 -4.89
CA GLY A 126 13.42 -6.83 -3.52
C GLY A 126 12.66 -7.91 -2.76
N GLY A 127 12.52 -7.64 -1.50
CA GLY A 127 11.90 -8.45 -0.46
C GLY A 127 12.81 -8.58 0.74
N GLU A 128 12.38 -8.05 1.88
CA GLU A 128 13.08 -8.14 3.15
C GLU A 128 13.23 -9.61 3.58
N TYR A 129 12.16 -10.37 3.45
CA TYR A 129 12.11 -11.80 3.72
C TYR A 129 11.85 -12.57 2.43
N THR A 130 12.65 -13.59 2.15
CA THR A 130 12.47 -14.39 0.93
C THR A 130 12.66 -15.89 1.14
N GLY A 131 12.16 -16.64 0.16
CA GLY A 131 12.27 -18.10 0.10
C GLY A 131 11.27 -18.82 1.00
N PRO A 132 11.24 -20.16 0.93
CA PRO A 132 10.24 -20.97 1.63
C PRO A 132 10.35 -20.93 3.16
N TYR A 133 11.42 -20.35 3.69
CA TYR A 133 11.67 -20.20 5.12
C TYR A 133 11.63 -18.74 5.57
N PHE A 134 11.28 -17.80 4.67
CA PHE A 134 11.22 -16.37 4.95
C PHE A 134 12.47 -15.86 5.70
N ASP A 135 13.64 -16.21 5.17
CA ASP A 135 14.90 -15.69 5.73
C ASP A 135 14.95 -14.16 5.61
N PRO A 136 15.34 -13.42 6.65
CA PRO A 136 15.57 -11.97 6.58
C PRO A 136 16.87 -11.69 5.81
N ASN A 137 16.78 -11.68 4.50
CA ASN A 137 17.96 -11.69 3.64
C ASN A 137 18.02 -10.55 2.60
N ILE A 138 16.98 -9.70 2.51
CA ILE A 138 16.94 -8.48 1.70
C ILE A 138 17.42 -8.72 0.27
N ALA A 139 16.55 -9.31 -0.55
CA ALA A 139 16.92 -9.83 -1.87
C ALA A 139 17.10 -8.73 -2.91
N PRO A 140 18.20 -8.73 -3.72
CA PRO A 140 18.38 -7.75 -4.79
C PRO A 140 17.61 -8.09 -6.07
N SER A 141 17.00 -9.26 -6.15
CA SER A 141 16.31 -9.75 -7.36
C SER A 141 14.91 -9.19 -7.48
N GLY A 142 14.43 -9.06 -8.70
CA GLY A 142 13.08 -8.65 -9.01
C GLY A 142 12.49 -9.41 -10.19
N GLU A 143 11.21 -9.17 -10.45
CA GLU A 143 10.43 -9.83 -11.49
C GLU A 143 9.44 -8.87 -12.14
N ILE A 144 9.06 -9.13 -13.38
CA ILE A 144 7.96 -8.46 -14.06
C ILE A 144 6.83 -9.46 -14.31
N TYR A 145 5.62 -9.10 -13.88
CA TYR A 145 4.39 -9.82 -14.20
C TYR A 145 3.74 -9.26 -15.47
N ASP A 146 3.46 -10.13 -16.42
CA ASP A 146 2.69 -9.83 -17.63
C ASP A 146 1.24 -10.34 -17.42
N PRO A 147 0.26 -9.44 -17.16
CA PRO A 147 -1.12 -9.88 -16.88
C PRO A 147 -1.88 -10.39 -18.11
N VAL A 148 -1.30 -10.23 -19.32
CA VAL A 148 -1.87 -10.79 -20.58
C VAL A 148 -1.45 -12.21 -20.75
N LYS A 149 -0.19 -12.53 -20.48
CA LYS A 149 0.37 -13.88 -20.60
C LYS A 149 0.19 -14.70 -19.33
N ASP A 150 -0.14 -14.05 -18.22
CA ASP A 150 -0.15 -14.62 -16.88
C ASP A 150 1.19 -15.31 -16.55
N THR A 151 2.28 -14.53 -16.64
CA THR A 151 3.66 -15.03 -16.41
C THR A 151 4.52 -14.02 -15.69
N TRP A 152 5.39 -14.51 -14.80
CA TRP A 152 6.49 -13.76 -14.21
C TRP A 152 7.78 -14.00 -14.98
N SER A 153 8.60 -12.97 -15.11
CA SER A 153 9.93 -13.03 -15.73
C SER A 153 10.93 -12.26 -14.88
N PRO A 154 12.15 -12.80 -14.64
CA PRO A 154 13.15 -12.10 -13.86
C PRO A 154 13.62 -10.82 -14.58
N ILE A 155 14.06 -9.86 -13.78
CA ILE A 155 14.75 -8.64 -14.25
C ILE A 155 16.21 -8.67 -13.80
N THR A 156 17.03 -7.79 -14.39
CA THR A 156 18.38 -7.55 -13.90
C THR A 156 18.34 -7.13 -12.43
N PRO A 157 19.04 -7.85 -11.52
CA PRO A 157 19.03 -7.56 -10.10
C PRO A 157 19.55 -6.15 -9.77
N TYR A 158 19.13 -5.63 -8.61
CA TYR A 158 19.63 -4.36 -8.06
C TYR A 158 21.17 -4.37 -8.01
N PRO A 159 21.84 -3.27 -8.40
CA PRO A 159 23.28 -3.27 -8.64
C PRO A 159 24.09 -3.36 -7.35
N THR A 160 25.26 -3.96 -7.47
CA THR A 160 26.31 -3.85 -6.45
C THR A 160 27.04 -2.52 -6.66
N GLU A 161 27.11 -1.69 -5.64
CA GLU A 161 27.84 -0.43 -5.71
C GLU A 161 29.35 -0.64 -5.83
N ALA A 162 30.01 0.19 -6.63
CA ALA A 162 31.48 0.22 -6.69
C ALA A 162 32.04 0.64 -5.32
N GLY A 163 32.77 -0.26 -4.67
CA GLY A 163 33.30 -0.05 -3.33
C GLY A 163 32.28 -0.25 -2.20
N ALA A 164 31.13 -0.86 -2.51
CA ALA A 164 30.10 -1.15 -1.52
C ALA A 164 30.63 -1.94 -0.36
N LYS A 165 30.30 -1.46 0.82
CA LYS A 165 30.33 -2.27 2.02
C LYS A 165 29.23 -3.32 1.87
N PHE A 166 29.53 -4.56 2.26
CA PHE A 166 28.57 -5.66 2.21
C PHE A 166 27.29 -5.33 3.00
N CYS A 167 26.15 -5.82 2.54
CA CYS A 167 24.87 -5.78 3.23
C CYS A 167 24.85 -6.64 4.53
N GLY A 168 25.99 -7.03 5.03
CA GLY A 168 26.14 -7.93 6.17
C GLY A 168 26.07 -9.41 5.82
N HIS A 169 26.03 -10.25 6.83
CA HIS A 169 25.83 -11.68 6.66
C HIS A 169 24.34 -11.96 6.38
N ARG A 170 24.08 -12.69 5.31
CA ARG A 170 22.73 -13.14 4.91
C ARG A 170 22.63 -14.65 4.92
N ASN A 171 21.43 -15.14 5.10
CA ASN A 171 21.12 -16.55 5.04
C ASN A 171 20.22 -16.84 3.85
N VAL A 172 20.42 -18.01 3.23
CA VAL A 172 19.48 -18.58 2.25
C VAL A 172 19.19 -19.99 2.73
N THR A 173 17.99 -20.24 3.20
CA THR A 173 17.55 -21.58 3.63
C THR A 173 16.68 -22.19 2.54
N SER A 174 17.00 -23.39 2.11
CA SER A 174 16.31 -24.09 1.02
C SER A 174 16.24 -25.58 1.27
N ASP A 175 15.19 -26.20 0.78
CA ASP A 175 15.19 -27.63 0.52
C ASP A 175 16.03 -27.90 -0.72
N VAL A 176 16.75 -29.00 -0.70
CA VAL A 176 17.68 -29.36 -1.78
C VAL A 176 17.63 -30.84 -2.08
N GLN A 177 18.15 -31.23 -3.24
CA GLN A 177 18.41 -32.61 -3.63
C GLN A 177 19.90 -32.87 -3.55
N LEU A 178 20.27 -33.96 -2.89
CA LEU A 178 21.64 -34.41 -2.70
C LEU A 178 21.87 -35.77 -3.36
N THR A 179 23.11 -36.07 -3.74
CA THR A 179 23.58 -37.38 -4.16
C THR A 179 24.82 -37.74 -3.35
N ALA A 180 24.78 -38.81 -2.57
CA ALA A 180 25.93 -39.26 -1.77
C ALA A 180 27.15 -39.45 -2.67
N GLY A 181 28.29 -38.94 -2.26
CA GLY A 181 29.53 -38.96 -3.05
C GLY A 181 29.63 -37.88 -4.13
N SER A 182 28.63 -37.03 -4.30
CA SER A 182 28.65 -35.90 -5.25
C SER A 182 28.78 -34.55 -4.50
N PRO A 183 29.56 -33.60 -5.03
CA PRO A 183 29.60 -32.24 -4.49
C PRO A 183 28.48 -31.33 -5.06
N VAL A 184 27.63 -31.85 -5.94
CA VAL A 184 26.58 -31.04 -6.60
C VAL A 184 25.32 -31.05 -5.74
N VAL A 185 24.81 -29.84 -5.43
CA VAL A 185 23.57 -29.58 -4.71
C VAL A 185 22.57 -28.96 -5.67
N THR A 186 21.39 -29.55 -5.82
CA THR A 186 20.36 -29.10 -6.77
C THR A 186 19.03 -28.81 -6.05
N GLY A 187 18.07 -28.19 -6.74
CA GLY A 187 16.75 -27.88 -6.18
C GLY A 187 16.73 -26.71 -5.22
N ILE A 188 17.76 -25.87 -5.22
CA ILE A 188 17.80 -24.61 -4.47
C ILE A 188 16.71 -23.68 -5.05
N TYR A 189 15.93 -23.01 -4.23
CA TYR A 189 14.85 -22.13 -4.73
C TYR A 189 15.38 -20.92 -5.52
N SER A 190 16.54 -20.39 -5.12
CA SER A 190 17.27 -19.34 -5.87
C SER A 190 18.74 -19.32 -5.44
N THR A 191 19.64 -19.12 -6.41
CA THR A 191 21.07 -18.92 -6.20
C THR A 191 21.51 -17.47 -6.42
N ASP A 192 20.59 -16.55 -6.64
CA ASP A 192 20.86 -15.14 -7.05
C ASP A 192 21.78 -14.37 -6.09
N ARG A 193 21.87 -14.80 -4.83
CA ARG A 193 22.76 -14.20 -3.80
C ARG A 193 23.94 -15.05 -3.44
N LEU A 194 23.98 -16.30 -3.87
CA LEU A 194 25.04 -17.23 -3.51
C LEU A 194 26.30 -16.90 -4.29
N THR A 195 27.42 -16.85 -3.59
CA THR A 195 28.75 -16.68 -4.22
C THR A 195 29.72 -17.72 -3.66
N PRO A 196 30.80 -18.05 -4.42
CA PRO A 196 31.85 -18.90 -3.90
C PRO A 196 32.38 -18.41 -2.55
N GLY A 197 32.60 -19.35 -1.65
CA GLY A 197 33.05 -19.09 -0.27
C GLY A 197 31.93 -19.03 0.77
N TRP A 198 30.64 -18.93 0.39
CA TRP A 198 29.56 -19.06 1.36
C TRP A 198 29.57 -20.45 2.00
N THR A 199 29.35 -20.49 3.33
CA THR A 199 29.22 -21.75 4.04
C THR A 199 27.89 -22.40 3.77
N ILE A 200 27.84 -23.72 3.75
CA ILE A 200 26.62 -24.51 3.65
C ILE A 200 26.56 -25.51 4.80
N THR A 201 25.40 -25.61 5.44
CA THR A 201 25.12 -26.52 6.55
C THR A 201 23.77 -27.19 6.41
N GLY A 202 23.62 -28.39 6.90
CA GLY A 202 22.35 -29.13 6.85
C GLY A 202 22.58 -30.64 6.90
N ASN A 203 21.48 -31.40 6.94
CA ASN A 203 21.54 -32.87 6.91
C ASN A 203 22.13 -33.32 5.58
N GLY A 204 23.08 -34.25 5.64
CA GLY A 204 23.80 -34.73 4.45
C GLY A 204 24.90 -33.87 3.93
N ILE A 205 25.17 -32.66 4.54
CA ILE A 205 26.25 -31.77 4.20
C ILE A 205 27.38 -31.93 5.23
N PRO A 206 28.63 -32.24 4.80
CA PRO A 206 29.79 -32.31 5.70
C PRO A 206 30.08 -30.96 6.39
N ALA A 207 30.53 -31.02 7.64
CA ALA A 207 30.91 -29.85 8.41
C ALA A 207 32.03 -29.05 7.70
N GLY A 208 31.88 -27.73 7.64
CA GLY A 208 32.84 -26.81 6.99
C GLY A 208 32.77 -26.77 5.47
N ALA A 209 31.75 -27.39 4.86
CA ALA A 209 31.52 -27.28 3.41
C ALA A 209 31.21 -25.83 3.00
N THR A 210 31.71 -25.43 1.84
CA THR A 210 31.49 -24.10 1.25
C THR A 210 31.05 -24.23 -0.20
N VAL A 211 30.39 -23.21 -0.72
CA VAL A 211 30.06 -23.09 -2.14
C VAL A 211 31.38 -22.87 -2.93
N VAL A 212 31.62 -23.66 -3.94
CA VAL A 212 32.76 -23.57 -4.85
C VAL A 212 32.36 -22.81 -6.12
N SER A 213 31.20 -23.16 -6.68
CA SER A 213 30.63 -22.49 -7.86
C SER A 213 29.10 -22.42 -7.79
N VAL A 214 28.54 -21.39 -8.40
CA VAL A 214 27.12 -21.31 -8.75
C VAL A 214 26.99 -21.74 -10.20
N ASP A 215 26.29 -22.85 -10.41
CA ASP A 215 26.27 -23.54 -11.71
C ASP A 215 25.02 -23.20 -12.53
N SER A 216 23.93 -22.86 -11.84
CA SER A 216 22.66 -22.41 -12.45
C SER A 216 21.82 -21.66 -11.40
N ALA A 217 20.64 -21.19 -11.80
CA ALA A 217 19.68 -20.53 -10.89
C ALA A 217 19.21 -21.42 -9.71
N THR A 218 19.41 -22.75 -9.79
CA THR A 218 18.94 -23.71 -8.78
C THR A 218 20.00 -24.74 -8.38
N GLN A 219 21.27 -24.53 -8.74
CA GLN A 219 22.34 -25.50 -8.52
C GLN A 219 23.66 -24.84 -8.14
N VAL A 220 24.33 -25.45 -7.17
CA VAL A 220 25.72 -25.11 -6.80
C VAL A 220 26.58 -26.36 -6.69
N THR A 221 27.91 -26.17 -6.85
CA THR A 221 28.92 -27.17 -6.46
C THR A 221 29.53 -26.74 -5.13
N ILE A 222 29.68 -27.68 -4.18
CA ILE A 222 30.26 -27.43 -2.86
C ILE A 222 31.61 -28.11 -2.68
N SER A 223 32.37 -27.68 -1.66
CA SER A 223 33.77 -28.13 -1.43
C SER A 223 33.91 -29.56 -0.88
N ALA A 224 32.80 -30.21 -0.55
CA ALA A 224 32.79 -31.58 -0.01
C ALA A 224 31.64 -32.39 -0.61
N ASN A 225 31.86 -33.68 -0.75
CA ASN A 225 30.81 -34.58 -1.26
C ASN A 225 29.68 -34.75 -0.21
N ALA A 226 28.43 -34.66 -0.67
CA ALA A 226 27.26 -34.99 0.18
C ALA A 226 27.33 -36.39 0.73
N THR A 227 26.82 -36.60 1.92
CA THR A 227 26.78 -37.92 2.60
C THR A 227 25.45 -38.62 2.52
N LEU A 228 24.42 -37.96 1.94
CA LEU A 228 23.05 -38.43 1.79
C LEU A 228 22.65 -38.41 0.31
N THR A 229 21.83 -39.36 -0.11
CA THR A 229 21.12 -39.34 -1.39
C THR A 229 19.64 -39.13 -1.15
N GLY A 230 19.06 -38.12 -1.78
CA GLY A 230 17.65 -37.73 -1.68
C GLY A 230 17.45 -36.26 -1.21
N PRO A 231 16.21 -35.93 -0.84
CA PRO A 231 15.91 -34.57 -0.35
C PRO A 231 16.55 -34.33 1.01
N SER A 232 17.07 -33.12 1.20
CA SER A 232 17.52 -32.60 2.49
C SER A 232 16.82 -31.26 2.74
N GLN A 233 16.13 -31.16 3.87
CA GLN A 233 15.36 -29.99 4.27
C GLN A 233 16.18 -28.99 5.07
N ALA A 234 15.84 -27.71 4.96
CA ALA A 234 16.45 -26.62 5.70
C ALA A 234 17.99 -26.58 5.62
N VAL A 235 18.55 -26.87 4.44
CA VAL A 235 19.95 -26.58 4.16
C VAL A 235 20.14 -25.08 4.17
N ARG A 236 21.09 -24.60 4.97
CA ARG A 236 21.34 -23.16 5.13
C ARG A 236 22.67 -22.77 4.52
N PHE A 237 22.60 -21.85 3.57
CA PHE A 237 23.76 -21.14 3.06
C PHE A 237 23.93 -19.84 3.87
N ARG A 238 25.16 -19.48 4.22
CA ARG A 238 25.46 -18.23 4.93
C ARG A 238 26.73 -17.60 4.38
N GLY A 239 26.65 -16.32 4.08
CA GLY A 239 27.79 -15.55 3.57
C GLY A 239 27.51 -14.06 3.55
N VAL A 240 28.38 -13.36 2.82
CA VAL A 240 28.31 -11.91 2.65
C VAL A 240 27.56 -11.59 1.36
N ALA A 241 26.52 -10.78 1.46
CA ALA A 241 25.82 -10.22 0.29
C ALA A 241 26.36 -8.82 -0.04
N LEU A 242 26.49 -8.50 -1.32
CA LEU A 242 27.02 -7.23 -1.81
C LEU A 242 25.97 -6.33 -2.46
N ALA A 243 24.80 -6.86 -2.77
CA ALA A 243 23.64 -6.13 -3.27
C ALA A 243 22.42 -6.55 -2.46
N CYS A 244 21.61 -5.57 -2.05
CA CYS A 244 20.41 -5.77 -1.25
C CYS A 244 19.39 -4.72 -1.60
N PHE A 245 18.12 -5.10 -1.58
CA PHE A 245 17.00 -4.20 -1.75
C PHE A 245 15.80 -4.73 -0.95
N GLY A 246 15.30 -3.97 0.00
CA GLY A 246 14.14 -4.26 0.85
C GLY A 246 13.95 -3.11 1.81
N ASP A 247 12.71 -2.78 2.14
CA ASP A 247 12.30 -1.59 2.89
C ASP A 247 12.70 -0.27 2.20
N ASP A 248 13.01 -0.34 0.91
CA ASP A 248 13.37 0.80 0.08
C ASP A 248 12.22 1.19 -0.84
N PRO A 249 11.89 2.47 -0.97
CA PRO A 249 10.91 2.93 -1.93
C PRO A 249 11.43 2.86 -3.36
N SER A 250 10.49 2.72 -4.29
CA SER A 250 10.73 2.96 -5.71
C SER A 250 9.58 3.74 -6.34
N MET A 251 9.83 4.44 -7.44
CA MET A 251 8.80 5.20 -8.12
C MET A 251 9.00 5.23 -9.63
N LEU A 252 7.91 5.01 -10.36
CA LEU A 252 7.89 5.15 -11.81
C LEU A 252 8.10 6.61 -12.20
N ILE A 253 9.11 6.88 -13.02
CA ILE A 253 9.43 8.21 -13.53
C ILE A 253 9.32 8.24 -15.07
N SER A 254 9.31 9.43 -15.63
CA SER A 254 9.18 9.61 -17.09
C SER A 254 10.26 8.85 -17.88
N GLY A 255 9.89 8.38 -19.07
CA GLY A 255 10.78 7.70 -20.01
C GLY A 255 11.00 6.22 -19.70
N HIS A 256 9.95 5.52 -19.28
CA HIS A 256 9.95 4.08 -18.98
C HIS A 256 11.06 3.70 -17.99
N ARG A 257 11.15 4.44 -16.89
CA ARG A 257 12.22 4.28 -15.90
C ARG A 257 11.62 4.24 -14.49
N ILE A 258 12.32 3.57 -13.59
CA ILE A 258 12.00 3.52 -12.17
C ILE A 258 13.19 4.05 -11.39
N LEU A 259 12.95 5.02 -10.50
CA LEU A 259 13.92 5.43 -9.50
C LEU A 259 13.77 4.50 -8.29
N ALA A 260 14.88 4.05 -7.72
CA ALA A 260 14.92 3.19 -6.54
C ALA A 260 15.92 3.72 -5.51
N GLY A 261 15.60 3.58 -4.24
CA GLY A 261 16.42 3.96 -3.09
C GLY A 261 17.56 3.00 -2.80
N ASN A 262 18.22 3.21 -1.67
CA ASN A 262 19.22 2.30 -1.12
C ASN A 262 19.13 2.24 0.40
N ILE A 263 18.93 1.02 0.92
CA ILE A 263 18.70 0.74 2.34
C ILE A 263 19.91 1.08 3.26
N PHE A 264 21.10 1.29 2.73
CA PHE A 264 22.32 1.46 3.54
C PHE A 264 23.01 2.81 3.41
N ASN A 265 22.67 3.58 2.39
CA ASN A 265 23.31 4.86 2.11
C ASN A 265 22.43 5.76 1.24
N ASN A 266 22.92 6.95 0.94
CA ASN A 266 22.20 7.98 0.18
C ASN A 266 22.30 7.84 -1.35
N SER A 267 22.76 6.72 -1.87
CA SER A 267 22.76 6.46 -3.32
C SER A 267 21.35 6.17 -3.81
N THR A 268 21.07 6.55 -5.06
CA THR A 268 19.86 6.13 -5.76
C THR A 268 20.19 5.60 -7.14
N TYR A 269 19.33 4.75 -7.69
CA TYR A 269 19.53 4.10 -8.96
C TYR A 269 18.29 4.23 -9.86
N ILE A 270 18.52 4.24 -11.16
CA ILE A 270 17.46 4.22 -12.17
C ILE A 270 17.50 2.90 -12.91
N TYR A 271 16.40 2.19 -12.90
CA TYR A 271 16.13 1.04 -13.74
C TYR A 271 15.46 1.49 -15.04
N SER A 272 16.02 1.05 -16.19
CA SER A 272 15.42 1.23 -17.51
C SER A 272 14.61 -0.01 -17.88
N ILE A 273 13.29 0.16 -18.03
CA ILE A 273 12.36 -0.91 -18.41
C ILE A 273 12.67 -1.42 -19.83
N ASP A 274 13.07 -0.52 -20.73
CA ASP A 274 13.30 -0.84 -22.14
C ASP A 274 14.57 -1.68 -22.36
N THR A 275 15.56 -1.53 -21.49
CA THR A 275 16.89 -2.16 -21.66
C THR A 275 17.22 -3.17 -20.57
N ASP A 276 16.30 -3.37 -19.59
CA ASP A 276 16.54 -4.23 -18.42
C ASP A 276 17.91 -3.96 -17.77
N SER A 277 18.17 -2.70 -17.42
CA SER A 277 19.49 -2.30 -16.93
C SER A 277 19.41 -1.16 -15.92
N TRP A 278 20.38 -1.11 -15.02
CA TRP A 278 20.53 -0.11 -13.99
C TRP A 278 21.57 0.93 -14.33
N THR A 279 21.33 2.16 -13.95
CA THR A 279 22.29 3.27 -13.92
C THR A 279 22.24 3.98 -12.59
N GLN A 280 23.37 4.44 -12.08
CA GLN A 280 23.40 5.24 -10.87
C GLN A 280 22.74 6.60 -11.15
N ALA A 281 21.82 7.01 -10.27
CA ALA A 281 21.20 8.32 -10.28
C ALA A 281 22.00 9.31 -9.40
N ALA A 282 21.48 10.51 -9.24
CA ALA A 282 22.05 11.48 -8.30
C ALA A 282 21.96 10.96 -6.86
N THR A 283 22.97 11.26 -6.07
CA THR A 283 23.02 10.95 -4.65
C THR A 283 22.15 11.95 -3.88
N LYS A 284 21.40 11.50 -2.87
CA LYS A 284 20.65 12.34 -1.95
C LYS A 284 21.55 13.39 -1.30
N VAL A 285 20.98 14.56 -0.99
CA VAL A 285 21.73 15.70 -0.42
C VAL A 285 22.21 15.39 0.98
N TYR A 286 21.30 14.82 1.80
CA TYR A 286 21.67 14.39 3.14
C TYR A 286 22.29 12.99 3.08
N SER A 287 23.17 12.69 4.04
CA SER A 287 23.76 11.35 4.18
C SER A 287 22.77 10.41 4.84
N ASP A 288 21.55 10.37 4.32
CA ASP A 288 20.49 9.52 4.81
C ASP A 288 20.19 8.39 3.80
N ARG A 289 19.92 7.20 4.30
CA ARG A 289 19.51 6.04 3.52
C ARG A 289 18.02 6.13 3.23
N SER A 290 17.53 5.33 2.29
CA SER A 290 16.11 5.30 1.93
C SER A 290 15.31 4.20 2.62
N ASP A 291 15.86 3.57 3.64
CA ASP A 291 15.24 2.58 4.52
C ASP A 291 13.97 3.20 5.18
N GLU A 292 12.81 2.60 5.01
CA GLU A 292 11.51 3.03 5.53
C GLU A 292 11.02 4.42 5.07
N GLU A 293 11.56 4.97 4.01
CA GLU A 293 11.10 6.26 3.49
C GLU A 293 9.86 6.15 2.62
N GLY A 294 8.87 7.01 2.83
CA GLY A 294 7.78 7.24 1.89
C GLY A 294 8.19 8.23 0.79
N TRP A 295 7.99 7.85 -0.48
CA TRP A 295 8.23 8.70 -1.64
C TRP A 295 6.93 9.19 -2.27
N THR A 296 6.76 10.49 -2.38
CA THR A 296 5.54 11.12 -2.89
C THR A 296 5.77 11.78 -4.24
N ALA A 297 5.01 11.39 -5.26
CA ALA A 297 4.99 12.08 -6.54
C ALA A 297 4.41 13.49 -6.37
N LEU A 298 5.15 14.50 -6.85
CA LEU A 298 4.73 15.90 -6.89
C LEU A 298 4.45 16.36 -8.33
N SER A 299 3.79 17.51 -8.47
CA SER A 299 3.57 18.11 -9.78
C SER A 299 4.89 18.40 -10.50
N GLY A 300 4.92 18.17 -11.81
CA GLY A 300 6.11 18.41 -12.63
C GLY A 300 7.15 17.29 -12.60
N GLY A 301 6.81 16.11 -12.08
CA GLY A 301 7.67 14.93 -12.07
C GLY A 301 8.77 14.96 -11.01
N SER A 302 8.60 15.77 -9.97
CA SER A 302 9.45 15.73 -8.78
C SER A 302 8.92 14.69 -7.79
N ILE A 303 9.81 14.15 -6.96
CA ILE A 303 9.50 13.19 -5.89
C ILE A 303 9.94 13.81 -4.58
N LEU A 304 9.07 13.80 -3.58
CA LEU A 304 9.35 14.23 -2.21
C LEU A 304 9.70 13.01 -1.36
N THR A 305 10.71 13.16 -0.49
CA THR A 305 10.96 12.24 0.62
C THR A 305 11.19 12.99 1.92
N TYR A 306 10.83 12.36 3.04
CA TYR A 306 11.18 12.76 4.39
C TYR A 306 12.39 11.96 4.83
N ASP A 307 13.50 12.62 5.18
CA ASP A 307 14.76 12.00 5.60
C ASP A 307 14.67 11.53 7.05
N LEU A 308 14.26 10.31 7.25
CA LEU A 308 13.84 9.73 8.51
C LEU A 308 14.97 9.67 9.54
N PHE A 309 16.10 9.05 9.21
CA PHE A 309 17.22 8.85 10.15
C PHE A 309 17.93 10.15 10.47
N ASN A 310 18.09 11.02 9.48
CA ASN A 310 18.69 12.35 9.68
C ASN A 310 17.80 13.22 10.57
N SER A 311 16.48 13.13 10.41
CA SER A 311 15.52 13.85 11.23
C SER A 311 15.57 13.42 12.69
N VAL A 312 15.59 12.12 12.94
CA VAL A 312 15.68 11.56 14.29
C VAL A 312 17.02 11.90 14.95
N ALA A 313 18.14 11.74 14.20
CA ALA A 313 19.48 12.00 14.73
C ALA A 313 19.68 13.45 15.18
N ASN A 314 19.05 14.40 14.49
CA ASN A 314 19.17 15.83 14.78
C ASN A 314 17.98 16.40 15.56
N ASN A 315 16.97 15.61 15.86
CA ASN A 315 15.71 16.02 16.49
C ASN A 315 15.05 17.21 15.79
N GLN A 316 15.09 17.23 14.45
CA GLN A 316 14.51 18.24 13.55
C GLN A 316 14.09 17.57 12.25
N GLY A 317 13.01 18.03 11.63
CA GLY A 317 12.55 17.48 10.36
C GLY A 317 13.46 17.88 9.19
N TYR A 318 13.88 16.89 8.41
CA TYR A 318 14.62 17.02 7.17
C TYR A 318 13.84 16.38 6.04
N ALA A 319 13.94 16.95 4.85
CA ALA A 319 13.30 16.44 3.65
C ALA A 319 14.01 16.94 2.40
N GLU A 320 13.88 16.22 1.32
CA GLU A 320 14.44 16.59 0.02
C GLU A 320 13.50 16.20 -1.13
N THR A 321 13.74 16.79 -2.30
CA THR A 321 13.03 16.45 -3.53
C THR A 321 13.99 16.01 -4.62
N TYR A 322 13.59 14.98 -5.36
CA TYR A 322 14.25 14.55 -6.60
C TYR A 322 13.56 15.16 -7.82
N ASN A 323 14.33 15.71 -8.74
CA ASN A 323 13.86 16.14 -10.05
C ASN A 323 14.34 15.16 -11.13
N SER A 324 13.40 14.42 -11.70
CA SER A 324 13.71 13.35 -12.68
C SER A 324 14.27 13.87 -14.01
N ALA A 325 13.93 15.11 -14.41
CA ALA A 325 14.43 15.72 -15.63
C ALA A 325 15.89 16.21 -15.50
N GLN A 326 16.27 16.62 -14.29
CA GLN A 326 17.61 17.11 -13.98
C GLN A 326 18.53 16.02 -13.40
N ASN A 327 17.96 14.89 -13.00
CA ASN A 327 18.62 13.86 -12.21
C ASN A 327 19.34 14.49 -11.00
N ALA A 328 18.59 15.19 -10.14
CA ALA A 328 19.16 15.93 -9.03
C ALA A 328 18.26 15.90 -7.80
N TRP A 329 18.85 15.68 -6.63
CA TRP A 329 18.22 15.86 -5.33
C TRP A 329 18.43 17.30 -4.84
N THR A 330 17.47 17.85 -4.14
CA THR A 330 17.49 19.22 -3.58
C THR A 330 16.90 19.21 -2.18
N ALA A 331 17.61 19.73 -1.20
CA ALA A 331 17.13 19.92 0.16
C ALA A 331 15.96 20.89 0.21
N ILE A 332 14.95 20.57 1.03
CA ILE A 332 13.76 21.39 1.27
C ILE A 332 13.37 21.38 2.76
N SER A 333 14.35 21.66 3.62
CA SER A 333 14.19 21.52 5.07
C SER A 333 14.19 22.87 5.78
N PRO A 334 13.24 23.13 6.69
CA PRO A 334 13.31 24.31 7.56
C PRO A 334 14.54 24.30 8.48
N ALA A 335 15.03 23.11 8.84
CA ALA A 335 16.14 22.92 9.76
C ALA A 335 17.46 23.54 9.27
N ASP A 336 17.71 23.58 7.96
CA ASP A 336 18.89 24.18 7.35
C ASP A 336 18.60 25.44 6.53
N GLY A 337 17.35 25.90 6.54
CA GLY A 337 16.90 27.12 5.84
C GLY A 337 16.66 26.96 4.35
N THR A 338 16.68 25.76 3.79
CA THR A 338 16.36 25.48 2.38
C THR A 338 14.87 25.51 2.09
N ALA A 339 14.02 25.40 3.12
CA ALA A 339 12.58 25.67 3.09
C ALA A 339 12.18 26.55 4.28
N THR A 340 10.90 26.94 4.34
CA THR A 340 10.36 27.70 5.46
C THR A 340 9.25 26.93 6.19
N GLY A 341 8.89 27.37 7.39
CA GLY A 341 7.80 26.79 8.18
C GLY A 341 8.25 25.80 9.23
N THR A 342 7.42 24.80 9.51
CA THR A 342 7.65 23.79 10.57
C THR A 342 7.50 22.40 10.01
N LEU A 343 8.55 21.61 10.07
CA LEU A 343 8.56 20.18 9.76
C LEU A 343 8.86 19.42 11.06
N PRO A 344 7.87 18.73 11.67
CA PRO A 344 8.08 17.97 12.90
C PRO A 344 8.93 16.72 12.65
N VAL A 345 9.51 16.17 13.72
CA VAL A 345 10.06 14.81 13.71
C VAL A 345 8.87 13.84 13.73
N LEU A 346 8.84 12.91 12.79
CA LEU A 346 7.68 12.06 12.53
C LEU A 346 7.79 10.63 13.07
N THR A 347 8.96 10.27 13.59
CA THR A 347 9.21 8.96 14.20
C THR A 347 10.24 9.05 15.33
N SER A 348 10.60 7.91 15.90
CA SER A 348 11.62 7.83 16.98
C SER A 348 12.24 6.43 17.02
N PRO A 349 13.39 6.24 17.67
CA PRO A 349 13.97 4.90 17.87
C PRO A 349 13.04 3.92 18.61
N ALA A 350 12.13 4.43 19.44
CA ALA A 350 11.17 3.61 20.17
C ALA A 350 10.05 3.06 19.24
N LEU A 351 9.93 3.63 18.04
CA LEU A 351 9.00 3.23 16.98
C LEU A 351 9.73 2.55 15.80
N GLY A 352 10.90 1.96 16.05
CA GLY A 352 11.64 1.16 15.06
C GLY A 352 12.26 1.95 13.90
N PHE A 353 12.17 3.27 13.89
CA PHE A 353 12.43 4.17 12.76
C PHE A 353 11.43 4.05 11.61
N GLU A 354 10.29 3.42 11.83
CA GLU A 354 9.23 3.31 10.85
C GLU A 354 8.64 4.70 10.51
N LEU A 355 8.09 4.83 9.32
CA LEU A 355 7.38 6.02 8.85
C LEU A 355 6.00 5.61 8.34
N GLY A 356 5.05 6.49 8.47
CA GLY A 356 3.72 6.32 7.89
C GLY A 356 3.66 6.77 6.43
N PRO A 357 2.49 6.62 5.79
CA PRO A 357 2.33 6.90 4.38
C PRO A 357 2.47 8.38 4.05
N SER A 358 2.91 8.64 2.82
CA SER A 358 2.96 9.99 2.27
C SER A 358 2.23 10.04 0.93
N MET A 359 1.56 11.16 0.62
CA MET A 359 0.83 11.34 -0.63
C MET A 359 0.58 12.79 -0.97
N ARG A 360 0.42 13.08 -2.25
CA ARG A 360 -0.01 14.39 -2.71
C ARG A 360 -1.53 14.52 -2.58
N LEU A 361 -1.98 15.59 -1.94
CA LEU A 361 -3.41 15.92 -1.79
C LEU A 361 -3.98 16.57 -3.05
N GLN A 362 -5.31 16.61 -3.17
CA GLN A 362 -5.98 17.27 -4.29
C GLN A 362 -5.64 18.76 -4.38
N ASP A 363 -5.44 19.45 -3.26
CA ASP A 363 -5.08 20.88 -3.22
C ASP A 363 -3.61 21.17 -3.59
N GLY A 364 -2.83 20.13 -3.87
CA GLY A 364 -1.43 20.22 -4.31
C GLY A 364 -0.40 20.18 -3.19
N ARG A 365 -0.81 20.19 -1.93
CA ARG A 365 0.11 19.92 -0.81
C ARG A 365 0.45 18.43 -0.77
N ALA A 366 1.58 18.09 -0.19
CA ALA A 366 1.90 16.72 0.19
C ALA A 366 1.66 16.52 1.69
N LEU A 367 0.98 15.44 2.05
CA LEU A 367 0.81 14.98 3.42
C LEU A 367 1.86 13.89 3.69
N VAL A 368 2.53 14.00 4.83
CA VAL A 368 3.39 12.95 5.39
C VAL A 368 2.84 12.60 6.77
N ILE A 369 2.58 11.33 7.00
CA ILE A 369 1.99 10.82 8.24
C ILE A 369 3.10 10.14 9.04
N GLY A 370 3.24 10.45 10.31
CA GLY A 370 4.29 9.90 11.14
C GLY A 370 3.90 8.60 11.86
N ALA A 371 4.90 7.81 12.21
CA ALA A 371 4.76 6.69 13.13
C ALA A 371 4.42 7.13 14.57
N ASN A 372 4.80 8.37 14.94
CA ASN A 372 4.26 9.04 16.11
C ASN A 372 2.93 9.74 15.75
N GLN A 373 2.30 10.45 16.65
CA GLN A 373 1.01 11.10 16.37
C GLN A 373 1.08 12.24 15.35
N HIS A 374 2.27 12.71 14.95
CA HIS A 374 2.43 13.93 14.16
C HIS A 374 2.25 13.68 12.66
N THR A 375 1.73 14.69 11.99
CA THR A 375 1.68 14.76 10.53
C THR A 375 2.34 16.05 10.03
N ALA A 376 2.75 16.07 8.77
CA ALA A 376 3.34 17.26 8.14
C ALA A 376 2.71 17.52 6.77
N LEU A 377 2.64 18.80 6.39
CA LEU A 377 2.11 19.25 5.11
C LEU A 377 3.16 20.09 4.39
N TYR A 378 3.53 19.68 3.18
CA TYR A 378 4.43 20.44 2.31
C TYR A 378 3.68 21.11 1.18
N ASN A 379 3.93 22.40 0.98
CA ASN A 379 3.43 23.15 -0.15
C ASN A 379 4.56 23.40 -1.15
N GLN A 380 4.53 22.67 -2.28
CA GLN A 380 5.54 22.76 -3.33
C GLN A 380 5.61 24.15 -3.96
N ALA A 381 4.46 24.83 -4.14
CA ALA A 381 4.42 26.13 -4.82
C ALA A 381 5.11 27.26 -4.03
N THR A 382 5.13 27.16 -2.70
CA THR A 382 5.73 28.15 -1.81
C THR A 382 7.00 27.67 -1.12
N ASN A 383 7.36 26.40 -1.30
CA ASN A 383 8.45 25.72 -0.60
C ASN A 383 8.33 25.88 0.93
N THR A 384 7.14 25.54 1.48
CA THR A 384 6.84 25.72 2.90
C THR A 384 6.30 24.45 3.53
N TRP A 385 6.71 24.20 4.76
CA TRP A 385 6.19 23.13 5.61
C TRP A 385 5.26 23.70 6.68
N ALA A 386 4.26 22.93 7.04
CA ALA A 386 3.42 23.15 8.21
C ALA A 386 3.25 21.85 8.97
N ALA A 387 3.27 21.91 10.31
CA ALA A 387 2.78 20.81 11.10
C ALA A 387 1.30 20.58 10.81
N GLY A 388 0.93 19.34 10.52
CA GLY A 388 -0.46 18.93 10.37
C GLY A 388 -1.12 18.62 11.72
N PRO A 389 -2.39 18.18 11.71
CA PRO A 389 -3.08 17.76 12.93
C PRO A 389 -2.51 16.43 13.46
N ASP A 390 -2.46 16.29 14.78
CA ASP A 390 -2.12 15.03 15.44
C ASP A 390 -3.22 13.99 15.25
N ILE A 391 -2.83 12.71 15.14
CA ILE A 391 -3.74 11.58 15.12
C ILE A 391 -4.11 11.22 16.57
N ARG A 392 -5.37 11.40 16.94
CA ARG A 392 -5.86 11.19 18.30
C ARG A 392 -7.07 10.27 18.31
N GLY A 393 -6.99 9.21 19.10
CA GLY A 393 -8.03 8.21 19.27
C GLY A 393 -8.31 7.90 20.75
N VAL A 394 -8.88 6.74 21.00
CA VAL A 394 -9.33 6.32 22.31
C VAL A 394 -8.96 4.86 22.58
N LEU A 395 -8.12 4.62 23.57
CA LEU A 395 -7.84 3.27 24.07
C LEU A 395 -8.86 2.85 25.13
N ARG A 396 -9.39 1.64 25.00
CA ARG A 396 -10.32 1.02 25.96
C ARG A 396 -9.70 -0.22 26.55
N ASN A 397 -9.47 -0.22 27.85
CA ASN A 397 -9.01 -1.44 28.52
C ASN A 397 -10.17 -2.39 28.86
N PRO A 398 -9.89 -3.67 29.21
CA PRO A 398 -10.94 -4.65 29.53
C PRO A 398 -11.84 -4.27 30.71
N PHE A 399 -11.44 -3.32 31.57
CA PHE A 399 -12.24 -2.81 32.68
C PHE A 399 -13.12 -1.61 32.30
N GLY A 400 -13.24 -1.31 30.99
CA GLY A 400 -14.07 -0.23 30.45
C GLY A 400 -13.54 1.18 30.71
N ARG A 401 -12.29 1.33 31.18
CA ARG A 401 -11.64 2.64 31.22
C ARG A 401 -11.32 3.10 29.82
N VAL A 402 -11.56 4.36 29.59
CA VAL A 402 -11.32 5.06 28.34
C VAL A 402 -10.19 6.04 28.58
N GLU A 403 -9.17 5.99 27.73
CA GLU A 403 -8.06 6.93 27.74
C GLU A 403 -7.90 7.56 26.37
N HIS A 404 -7.78 8.87 26.30
CA HIS A 404 -7.36 9.56 25.09
C HIS A 404 -5.90 9.22 24.82
N ALA A 405 -5.63 8.79 23.62
CA ALA A 405 -4.30 8.34 23.21
C ALA A 405 -3.94 8.94 21.86
N ASN A 406 -2.66 9.04 21.62
CA ASN A 406 -2.13 9.35 20.31
C ASN A 406 -2.05 8.04 19.49
N PHE A 407 -2.19 8.15 18.20
CA PHE A 407 -2.03 7.02 17.28
C PHE A 407 -0.93 7.35 16.27
N GLY A 408 -0.23 6.36 15.77
CA GLY A 408 0.80 6.49 14.77
C GLY A 408 0.53 5.56 13.59
N ALA A 409 1.09 5.88 12.45
CA ALA A 409 0.90 5.12 11.23
C ALA A 409 2.23 4.51 10.77
N ASP A 410 2.90 3.78 11.67
CA ASP A 410 4.10 3.02 11.38
C ASP A 410 3.76 1.90 10.39
N ASP A 411 4.33 1.96 9.16
CA ASP A 411 4.04 1.10 8.00
C ASP A 411 2.55 0.89 7.70
N ALA A 412 1.72 1.82 8.10
CA ALA A 412 0.28 1.69 7.94
C ALA A 412 -0.18 2.22 6.59
N PRO A 413 -1.27 1.68 6.00
CA PRO A 413 -1.79 2.19 4.75
C PRO A 413 -2.63 3.45 4.93
N ALA A 414 -2.69 4.25 3.85
CA ALA A 414 -3.68 5.29 3.69
C ALA A 414 -4.17 5.37 2.23
N ALA A 415 -5.31 6.02 2.02
CA ALA A 415 -5.91 6.17 0.69
C ALA A 415 -6.48 7.57 0.49
N LEU A 416 -6.06 8.27 -0.56
CA LEU A 416 -6.67 9.52 -0.98
C LEU A 416 -7.99 9.23 -1.70
N MET A 417 -9.09 9.56 -1.05
CA MET A 417 -10.43 9.29 -1.58
C MET A 417 -10.87 10.34 -2.62
N PRO A 418 -11.83 10.01 -3.51
CA PRO A 418 -12.32 10.94 -4.53
C PRO A 418 -12.89 12.25 -4.00
N ASN A 419 -13.38 12.28 -2.76
CA ASN A 419 -13.86 13.50 -2.09
C ASN A 419 -12.71 14.43 -1.63
N GLY A 420 -11.45 14.00 -1.75
CA GLY A 420 -10.25 14.75 -1.34
C GLY A 420 -9.79 14.50 0.09
N HIS A 421 -10.53 13.71 0.87
CA HIS A 421 -10.10 13.28 2.20
C HIS A 421 -9.15 12.10 2.12
N VAL A 422 -8.41 11.84 3.20
CA VAL A 422 -7.52 10.69 3.32
C VAL A 422 -8.06 9.75 4.39
N LEU A 423 -8.42 8.52 3.99
CA LEU A 423 -8.65 7.42 4.91
C LEU A 423 -7.29 6.84 5.30
N MET A 424 -7.03 6.68 6.60
CA MET A 424 -5.78 6.11 7.10
C MET A 424 -6.03 5.10 8.22
N ALA A 425 -5.18 4.09 8.30
CA ALA A 425 -5.05 3.24 9.46
C ALA A 425 -3.94 3.80 10.36
N ALA A 426 -4.11 3.67 11.65
CA ALA A 426 -3.08 3.99 12.64
C ALA A 426 -3.27 3.12 13.88
N ASP A 427 -2.20 2.85 14.58
CA ASP A 427 -2.23 2.02 15.77
C ASP A 427 -1.74 2.74 17.04
N ALA A 428 -1.79 2.03 18.16
CA ALA A 428 -1.47 2.58 19.46
C ALA A 428 0.05 2.66 19.76
N GLY A 429 0.90 2.32 18.81
CA GLY A 429 2.37 2.30 18.93
C GLY A 429 2.97 3.61 19.41
N ALA A 430 2.35 4.74 19.05
CA ALA A 430 2.78 6.08 19.48
C ALA A 430 2.74 6.34 20.99
N ASN A 431 2.26 5.39 21.82
CA ASN A 431 2.07 5.57 23.26
C ASN A 431 2.75 4.50 24.11
N PRO A 432 4.06 4.30 24.06
CA PRO A 432 4.71 3.40 25.01
C PRO A 432 4.51 3.93 26.44
N ILE A 433 4.06 3.06 27.34
CA ILE A 433 3.80 3.40 28.74
C ILE A 433 4.94 2.86 29.59
N THR A 434 5.70 3.75 30.21
CA THR A 434 6.78 3.35 31.14
C THR A 434 6.29 3.45 32.58
N GLN A 435 6.38 2.35 33.32
CA GLN A 435 6.07 2.32 34.77
C GLN A 435 6.77 1.16 35.46
N ASN A 436 6.85 1.27 36.80
CA ASN A 436 7.49 0.24 37.59
C ASN A 436 6.53 -0.92 37.88
N GLY A 437 7.10 -2.13 38.00
CA GLY A 437 6.38 -3.32 38.40
C GLY A 437 7.31 -4.34 39.11
N ASP A 438 6.72 -5.37 39.68
CA ASP A 438 7.42 -6.46 40.33
C ASP A 438 7.30 -7.73 39.50
N ALA A 439 8.44 -8.43 39.32
CA ALA A 439 8.53 -9.73 38.64
C ALA A 439 9.08 -10.77 39.61
N ALA A 440 8.53 -11.98 39.63
CA ALA A 440 9.06 -13.12 40.35
C ALA A 440 9.69 -14.13 39.35
N ALA A 441 10.87 -14.62 39.64
CA ALA A 441 11.57 -15.59 38.81
C ALA A 441 10.68 -16.82 38.54
N GLY A 442 10.58 -17.23 37.28
CA GLY A 442 9.73 -18.33 36.85
C GLY A 442 8.22 -18.05 36.82
N SER A 443 7.79 -16.81 37.07
CA SER A 443 6.38 -16.37 37.01
C SER A 443 6.10 -15.59 35.73
N ALA A 444 4.92 -15.80 35.16
CA ALA A 444 4.39 -15.00 34.06
C ALA A 444 3.54 -13.83 34.54
N VAL A 445 3.66 -13.41 35.80
CA VAL A 445 2.88 -12.32 36.37
C VAL A 445 3.78 -11.12 36.66
N ILE A 446 3.38 -9.96 36.19
CA ILE A 446 3.91 -8.66 36.64
C ILE A 446 2.86 -8.02 37.55
N SER A 447 3.27 -7.72 38.76
CA SER A 447 2.41 -7.13 39.81
C SER A 447 2.92 -5.74 40.24
N ASN A 448 2.15 -5.08 41.12
CA ASN A 448 2.47 -3.74 41.64
C ASN A 448 2.72 -2.68 40.58
N ILE A 449 2.13 -2.85 39.39
CA ILE A 449 2.10 -1.83 38.34
C ILE A 449 1.28 -0.65 38.87
N HIS A 450 1.70 0.59 38.62
CA HIS A 450 0.99 1.77 39.09
C HIS A 450 -0.47 1.80 38.54
N SER A 451 -0.65 1.54 37.26
CA SER A 451 -1.97 1.48 36.61
C SER A 451 -1.90 0.64 35.35
N THR A 452 -2.90 -0.22 35.14
CA THR A 452 -3.10 -0.92 33.88
C THR A 452 -4.02 -0.14 32.93
N ALA A 453 -4.41 1.09 33.28
CA ALA A 453 -5.16 1.95 32.38
C ALA A 453 -4.32 2.24 31.11
N GLY A 454 -4.95 2.11 29.94
CA GLY A 454 -4.28 2.27 28.64
C GLY A 454 -3.52 1.05 28.16
N LEU A 455 -3.11 0.11 29.01
CA LEU A 455 -2.46 -1.11 28.56
C LEU A 455 -3.42 -2.00 27.76
N GLN A 456 -2.91 -2.67 26.74
CA GLN A 456 -3.65 -3.58 25.90
C GLN A 456 -3.04 -4.99 25.94
N VAL A 457 -3.86 -6.00 25.74
CA VAL A 457 -3.38 -7.37 25.45
C VAL A 457 -2.63 -7.33 24.11
N THR A 458 -1.59 -8.12 23.97
CA THR A 458 -0.64 -8.18 22.84
C THR A 458 0.50 -7.16 22.90
N TRP A 459 0.39 -6.10 23.70
CA TRP A 459 1.48 -5.13 23.82
C TRP A 459 2.78 -5.78 24.31
N ALA A 460 3.88 -5.40 23.69
CA ALA A 460 5.21 -5.81 24.11
C ALA A 460 5.51 -5.36 25.54
N VAL A 461 6.29 -6.15 26.24
CA VAL A 461 6.81 -5.83 27.60
C VAL A 461 8.32 -5.98 27.59
N SER A 462 9.02 -4.91 27.88
CA SER A 462 10.48 -4.89 27.95
C SER A 462 10.96 -4.11 29.16
N GLN A 463 12.26 -4.24 29.48
CA GLN A 463 12.90 -3.41 30.48
C GLN A 463 13.30 -2.06 29.88
N ALA A 464 13.06 -0.98 30.60
CA ALA A 464 13.37 0.38 30.13
C ALA A 464 14.87 0.66 29.96
N ASP A 465 15.71 -0.15 30.58
CA ASP A 465 17.18 -0.07 30.47
C ASP A 465 17.75 -0.83 29.25
N GLY A 466 16.87 -1.41 28.41
CA GLY A 466 17.24 -2.20 27.25
C GLY A 466 17.80 -3.59 27.54
N ASN A 467 17.88 -3.99 28.82
CA ASN A 467 18.30 -5.32 29.21
C ASN A 467 17.17 -6.34 29.08
N SER A 468 17.49 -7.62 29.01
CA SER A 468 16.54 -8.72 28.97
C SER A 468 16.79 -9.78 30.05
N ASN A 469 17.45 -9.37 31.13
CA ASN A 469 17.82 -10.26 32.24
C ASN A 469 16.66 -10.61 33.17
N VAL A 470 15.56 -9.85 33.14
CA VAL A 470 14.32 -10.14 33.90
C VAL A 470 13.18 -10.48 32.96
N ILE A 471 12.93 -9.66 31.94
CA ILE A 471 11.86 -9.88 30.94
C ILE A 471 12.54 -10.41 29.67
N PRO A 472 12.22 -11.64 29.25
CA PRO A 472 12.76 -12.20 28.01
C PRO A 472 12.31 -11.38 26.76
N PRO A 473 13.14 -11.30 25.71
CA PRO A 473 12.74 -10.67 24.45
C PRO A 473 11.48 -11.31 23.84
N GLY A 474 10.66 -10.52 23.14
CA GLY A 474 9.42 -10.99 22.54
C GLY A 474 8.28 -11.28 23.52
N THR A 475 8.42 -10.85 24.79
CA THR A 475 7.36 -10.98 25.79
C THR A 475 6.23 -9.99 25.51
N VAL A 476 4.98 -10.47 25.56
CA VAL A 476 3.78 -9.65 25.38
C VAL A 476 2.80 -9.84 26.53
N ILE A 477 1.89 -8.87 26.73
CA ILE A 477 0.77 -9.01 27.66
C ILE A 477 -0.24 -10.04 27.11
N THR A 478 -0.57 -11.06 27.92
CA THR A 478 -1.57 -12.08 27.56
C THR A 478 -2.92 -11.85 28.25
N SER A 479 -2.92 -11.21 29.43
CA SER A 479 -4.14 -10.75 30.08
C SER A 479 -3.87 -9.57 31.03
N ILE A 480 -4.88 -8.73 31.22
CA ILE A 480 -4.91 -7.67 32.22
C ILE A 480 -5.82 -8.15 33.35
N ASP A 481 -5.21 -8.55 34.49
CA ASP A 481 -5.93 -9.27 35.54
C ASP A 481 -6.56 -8.33 36.57
N SER A 482 -5.95 -7.17 36.77
CA SER A 482 -6.44 -6.17 37.70
C SER A 482 -5.92 -4.76 37.32
N ARG A 483 -6.23 -3.78 38.13
CA ARG A 483 -5.69 -2.42 37.96
C ARG A 483 -4.20 -2.30 38.17
N HIS A 484 -3.56 -3.33 38.70
CA HIS A 484 -2.15 -3.32 39.13
C HIS A 484 -1.39 -4.58 38.73
N GLN A 485 -1.95 -5.43 37.83
CA GLN A 485 -1.38 -6.72 37.49
C GLN A 485 -1.72 -7.12 36.05
N VAL A 486 -0.73 -7.68 35.38
CA VAL A 486 -0.87 -8.31 34.06
C VAL A 486 -0.22 -9.70 34.06
N HIS A 487 -0.72 -10.59 33.21
CA HIS A 487 0.02 -11.78 32.76
C HIS A 487 0.77 -11.48 31.49
N ILE A 488 1.94 -12.11 31.33
CA ILE A 488 2.82 -11.99 30.18
C ILE A 488 3.07 -13.36 29.54
N SER A 489 3.50 -13.38 28.26
CA SER A 489 3.65 -14.59 27.46
C SER A 489 4.85 -15.45 27.86
N ALA A 490 5.84 -14.88 28.54
CA ALA A 490 7.04 -15.60 29.01
C ALA A 490 7.20 -15.45 30.53
N ASN A 491 7.75 -16.47 31.16
CA ASN A 491 8.10 -16.38 32.57
C ASN A 491 9.30 -15.44 32.77
N ALA A 492 9.24 -14.58 33.77
CA ALA A 492 10.37 -13.74 34.14
C ALA A 492 11.61 -14.58 34.44
N ALA A 493 12.74 -14.23 33.85
CA ALA A 493 14.00 -14.97 34.00
C ALA A 493 14.64 -14.78 35.40
N ALA A 494 14.39 -13.65 36.05
CA ALA A 494 14.86 -13.31 37.39
C ALA A 494 13.79 -12.57 38.18
N ALA A 495 13.93 -12.58 39.54
CA ALA A 495 13.10 -11.76 40.40
C ALA A 495 13.62 -10.31 40.41
N ALA A 496 12.72 -9.35 40.33
CA ALA A 496 13.02 -7.93 40.50
C ALA A 496 11.82 -7.21 41.13
N GLN A 497 12.11 -6.20 41.96
CA GLN A 497 11.10 -5.33 42.54
C GLN A 497 11.26 -3.92 42.00
N GLN A 498 10.13 -3.27 41.70
CA GLN A 498 10.09 -1.91 41.17
C GLN A 498 11.00 -1.71 39.93
N ILE A 499 11.09 -2.75 39.11
CA ILE A 499 11.81 -2.66 37.84
C ILE A 499 11.04 -1.74 36.87
N SER A 500 11.76 -0.86 36.20
CA SER A 500 11.18 0.01 35.19
C SER A 500 10.89 -0.79 33.91
N LEU A 501 9.61 -0.82 33.50
CA LEU A 501 9.12 -1.59 32.36
C LEU A 501 8.49 -0.64 31.34
N VAL A 502 8.70 -0.94 30.08
CA VAL A 502 8.02 -0.31 28.95
C VAL A 502 6.97 -1.29 28.41
N PHE A 503 5.76 -0.82 28.27
CA PHE A 503 4.63 -1.54 27.69
C PHE A 503 4.23 -0.86 26.38
N GLY A 504 4.06 -1.62 25.31
CA GLY A 504 3.75 -1.11 23.97
C GLY A 504 5.02 -0.68 23.20
N GLY A 505 4.86 0.20 22.27
CA GLY A 505 5.87 0.65 21.31
C GLY A 505 5.46 0.35 19.87
N VAL A 506 6.41 0.22 18.97
CA VAL A 506 6.19 -0.04 17.54
C VAL A 506 5.21 -1.20 17.32
N PHE A 507 4.31 -1.04 16.33
CA PHE A 507 3.33 -2.05 15.93
C PHE A 507 2.42 -2.55 17.07
N SER A 508 1.92 -1.65 17.89
CA SER A 508 1.05 -2.01 19.02
C SER A 508 -0.43 -1.84 18.70
N SER A 509 -1.19 -2.94 18.79
CA SER A 509 -2.67 -2.89 18.69
C SER A 509 -3.32 -1.95 19.74
N PRO A 510 -4.56 -1.52 19.57
CA PRO A 510 -5.44 -1.75 18.42
C PRO A 510 -5.11 -0.85 17.25
N THR A 511 -5.55 -1.27 16.06
CA THR A 511 -5.67 -0.40 14.90
C THR A 511 -6.98 0.36 14.95
N GLU A 512 -6.94 1.66 14.73
CA GLU A 512 -8.10 2.51 14.47
C GLU A 512 -8.01 3.13 13.08
N LEU A 513 -9.17 3.49 12.53
CA LEU A 513 -9.27 4.14 11.23
C LEU A 513 -9.60 5.61 11.42
N PHE A 514 -9.01 6.47 10.59
CA PHE A 514 -9.16 7.91 10.67
C PHE A 514 -9.43 8.51 9.29
N ASP A 515 -10.09 9.64 9.27
CA ASP A 515 -10.37 10.48 8.11
C ASP A 515 -9.69 11.83 8.31
N PHE A 516 -8.73 12.17 7.45
CA PHE A 516 -8.13 13.51 7.39
C PHE A 516 -8.88 14.36 6.38
N ASP A 517 -9.45 15.46 6.85
CA ASP A 517 -10.04 16.51 6.02
C ASP A 517 -9.00 17.61 5.77
N PRO A 518 -8.45 17.72 4.55
CA PRO A 518 -7.43 18.73 4.24
C PRO A 518 -7.98 20.17 4.18
N GLN A 519 -9.30 20.37 4.05
CA GLN A 519 -9.92 21.71 4.02
C GLN A 519 -10.09 22.25 5.43
N GLU A 520 -10.58 21.41 6.35
CA GLU A 520 -10.74 21.78 7.76
C GLU A 520 -9.42 21.63 8.55
N GLY A 521 -8.44 20.89 8.03
CA GLY A 521 -7.18 20.60 8.69
C GLY A 521 -7.38 19.73 9.95
N THR A 522 -8.29 18.76 9.90
CA THR A 522 -8.65 17.92 11.04
C THR A 522 -8.55 16.43 10.73
N ILE A 523 -8.20 15.64 11.74
CA ILE A 523 -8.27 14.17 11.70
C ILE A 523 -9.37 13.71 12.65
N SER A 524 -10.25 12.86 12.16
CA SER A 524 -11.40 12.34 12.90
C SER A 524 -11.47 10.81 12.84
N PRO A 525 -11.83 10.12 13.93
CA PRO A 525 -12.01 8.66 13.90
C PRO A 525 -13.11 8.24 12.92
N VAL A 526 -12.88 7.15 12.20
CA VAL A 526 -13.84 6.46 11.34
C VAL A 526 -14.27 5.17 12.02
N SER A 527 -15.57 4.95 12.10
CA SER A 527 -16.05 3.66 12.63
C SER A 527 -15.55 2.51 11.77
N PRO A 528 -14.92 1.49 12.36
CA PRO A 528 -14.43 0.33 11.61
C PRO A 528 -15.59 -0.51 11.05
N PRO A 529 -15.31 -1.51 10.18
CA PRO A 529 -16.29 -2.51 9.79
C PRO A 529 -16.95 -3.15 11.00
N LEU A 530 -18.27 -3.37 10.93
CA LEU A 530 -19.04 -3.88 12.06
C LEU A 530 -18.57 -5.27 12.48
N ASN A 531 -18.26 -5.43 13.78
CA ASN A 531 -17.77 -6.67 14.38
C ASN A 531 -16.47 -7.22 13.73
N ASP A 532 -15.62 -6.33 13.26
CA ASP A 532 -14.28 -6.73 12.80
C ASP A 532 -13.48 -7.31 13.97
N PRO A 533 -12.93 -8.54 13.84
CA PRO A 533 -12.22 -9.18 14.93
C PRO A 533 -10.72 -8.84 14.98
N ASN A 534 -10.16 -8.33 13.90
CA ASN A 534 -8.72 -8.19 13.70
C ASN A 534 -8.23 -6.82 14.17
N LEU A 535 -8.86 -5.74 13.79
CA LEU A 535 -8.45 -4.37 14.14
C LEU A 535 -8.24 -4.13 15.64
N PRO A 536 -9.03 -4.74 16.57
CA PRO A 536 -8.75 -4.60 18.00
C PRO A 536 -7.48 -5.31 18.49
N THR A 537 -6.92 -6.25 17.71
CA THR A 537 -5.86 -7.15 18.17
C THR A 537 -4.61 -7.10 17.32
N PHE A 538 -4.64 -6.46 16.16
CA PHE A 538 -3.50 -6.32 15.28
C PHE A 538 -3.04 -4.85 15.15
N PRO A 539 -1.75 -4.62 14.88
CA PRO A 539 -1.22 -3.30 14.52
C PRO A 539 -1.62 -2.91 13.09
N ALA A 540 -1.43 -1.64 12.77
CA ALA A 540 -1.91 -1.08 11.50
C ALA A 540 -1.12 -1.55 10.29
N PHE A 541 0.16 -1.88 10.43
CA PHE A 541 1.03 -2.28 9.33
C PHE A 541 0.56 -3.55 8.59
N VAL A 542 -0.20 -4.44 9.25
CA VAL A 542 -0.74 -5.64 8.59
C VAL A 542 -1.97 -5.37 7.73
N THR A 543 -2.56 -4.18 7.83
CA THR A 543 -3.73 -3.80 7.01
C THR A 543 -3.31 -3.29 5.64
N ARG A 544 -4.23 -3.29 4.67
CA ARG A 544 -3.94 -2.75 3.32
C ARG A 544 -5.13 -1.95 2.79
N MET A 545 -4.83 -0.92 1.99
CA MET A 545 -5.81 -0.06 1.33
C MET A 545 -5.48 0.10 -0.15
N LEU A 546 -6.51 0.14 -1.00
CA LEU A 546 -6.36 0.40 -2.44
C LEU A 546 -7.57 1.16 -2.95
N VAL A 547 -7.36 2.29 -3.62
CA VAL A 547 -8.45 3.04 -4.26
C VAL A 547 -8.87 2.34 -5.56
N LEU A 548 -10.17 2.11 -5.69
CA LEU A 548 -10.76 1.40 -6.83
C LEU A 548 -11.30 2.38 -7.89
N PRO A 549 -11.35 1.98 -9.17
CA PRO A 549 -11.86 2.82 -10.26
C PRO A 549 -13.30 3.33 -10.09
N ASN A 550 -14.09 2.68 -9.23
CA ASN A 550 -15.45 3.10 -8.88
C ASN A 550 -15.52 4.10 -7.71
N GLY A 551 -14.37 4.53 -7.19
CA GLY A 551 -14.26 5.51 -6.12
C GLY A 551 -14.38 4.95 -4.69
N GLN A 552 -14.48 3.63 -4.53
CA GLN A 552 -14.40 2.97 -3.24
C GLN A 552 -12.95 2.71 -2.84
N VAL A 553 -12.70 2.47 -1.55
CA VAL A 553 -11.42 1.94 -1.06
C VAL A 553 -11.60 0.47 -0.73
N LEU A 554 -10.81 -0.39 -1.36
CA LEU A 554 -10.68 -1.79 -0.96
C LEU A 554 -9.78 -1.84 0.27
N PHE A 555 -10.24 -2.48 1.32
CA PHE A 555 -9.56 -2.58 2.61
C PHE A 555 -9.45 -4.03 3.05
N ASN A 556 -8.26 -4.44 3.46
CA ASN A 556 -7.99 -5.69 4.16
C ASN A 556 -7.73 -5.38 5.64
N ASP A 557 -8.36 -6.14 6.53
CA ASP A 557 -8.32 -5.94 7.99
C ASP A 557 -7.09 -6.54 8.68
N GLY A 558 -6.08 -6.99 7.90
CA GLY A 558 -4.84 -7.57 8.40
C GLY A 558 -4.70 -9.06 8.05
N LEU A 559 -4.24 -9.90 8.98
CA LEU A 559 -3.83 -11.29 8.77
C LEU A 559 -4.98 -12.25 8.43
N GLY A 560 -5.79 -11.91 7.42
CA GLY A 560 -6.92 -12.73 7.00
C GLY A 560 -7.28 -12.52 5.53
N ASN A 561 -8.28 -13.23 5.06
CA ASN A 561 -8.82 -13.09 3.71
C ASN A 561 -10.08 -12.21 3.65
N ARG A 562 -10.38 -11.47 4.72
CA ARG A 562 -11.51 -10.54 4.74
C ARG A 562 -11.15 -9.26 4.02
N LEU A 563 -12.02 -8.85 3.12
CA LEU A 563 -11.91 -7.61 2.40
C LEU A 563 -13.24 -6.85 2.50
N TYR A 564 -13.12 -5.55 2.58
CA TYR A 564 -14.24 -4.63 2.65
C TYR A 564 -14.10 -3.56 1.57
N ALA A 565 -15.22 -3.14 1.00
CA ALA A 565 -15.29 -1.94 0.17
C ALA A 565 -15.81 -0.79 1.04
N TYR A 566 -14.99 0.22 1.25
CA TYR A 566 -15.38 1.47 1.91
C TYR A 566 -15.93 2.45 0.88
N THR A 567 -17.12 2.93 1.08
CA THR A 567 -17.73 4.00 0.27
C THR A 567 -17.60 5.30 1.05
N PRO A 568 -16.77 6.27 0.58
CA PRO A 568 -16.59 7.54 1.27
C PRO A 568 -17.86 8.42 1.23
N ARG A 569 -17.97 9.33 2.18
CA ARG A 569 -18.98 10.41 2.17
C ARG A 569 -18.64 11.49 1.15
N GLY A 570 -19.65 12.29 0.80
CA GLY A 570 -19.43 13.46 -0.05
C GLY A 570 -19.36 13.15 -1.52
N SER A 571 -18.98 14.15 -2.30
CA SER A 571 -18.84 14.08 -3.76
C SER A 571 -17.44 14.48 -4.18
N THR A 572 -17.01 13.94 -5.31
CA THR A 572 -15.75 14.36 -5.95
C THR A 572 -15.80 15.83 -6.33
N ASN A 573 -14.73 16.57 -6.09
CA ASN A 573 -14.59 17.93 -6.55
C ASN A 573 -14.50 17.95 -8.09
N PRO A 574 -15.40 18.66 -8.80
CA PRO A 574 -15.42 18.69 -10.28
C PRO A 574 -14.11 19.18 -10.91
N ALA A 575 -13.29 19.94 -10.18
CA ALA A 575 -12.02 20.44 -10.68
C ALA A 575 -10.97 19.32 -10.92
N TYR A 576 -11.17 18.15 -10.31
CA TYR A 576 -10.23 17.01 -10.41
C TYR A 576 -10.75 15.87 -11.29
N LEU A 577 -11.89 16.04 -11.97
CA LEU A 577 -12.41 15.05 -12.89
C LEU A 577 -11.49 14.94 -14.11
N PRO A 578 -11.08 13.73 -14.51
CA PRO A 578 -10.47 13.53 -15.81
C PRO A 578 -11.37 14.03 -16.93
N VAL A 579 -10.79 14.63 -17.97
CA VAL A 579 -11.51 15.19 -19.12
C VAL A 579 -11.12 14.42 -20.37
N ILE A 580 -12.09 13.80 -21.01
CA ILE A 580 -11.92 13.16 -22.32
C ILE A 580 -12.12 14.23 -23.40
N GLU A 581 -11.09 14.52 -24.19
CA GLU A 581 -11.13 15.52 -25.27
C GLU A 581 -11.35 14.87 -26.63
N ASN A 582 -10.69 13.73 -26.88
CA ASN A 582 -10.81 13.01 -28.15
C ASN A 582 -10.54 11.52 -27.97
N VAL A 583 -11.12 10.71 -28.85
CA VAL A 583 -10.81 9.29 -28.98
C VAL A 583 -10.60 8.95 -30.44
N GLU A 584 -9.38 8.59 -30.79
CA GLU A 584 -8.98 8.19 -32.14
C GLU A 584 -8.92 6.67 -32.27
N ARG A 585 -9.33 6.19 -33.44
CA ARG A 585 -9.20 4.77 -33.78
C ARG A 585 -7.90 4.54 -34.51
N GLY A 586 -7.07 3.70 -33.91
CA GLY A 586 -5.84 3.24 -34.52
C GLY A 586 -6.04 1.92 -35.26
N GLU A 587 -4.93 1.32 -35.66
CA GLU A 587 -4.90 0.00 -36.28
C GLU A 587 -5.04 -1.11 -35.22
N ASN A 588 -5.45 -2.31 -35.68
CA ASN A 588 -5.47 -3.54 -34.87
C ASN A 588 -6.31 -3.43 -33.56
N GLY A 589 -7.44 -2.71 -33.61
CA GLY A 589 -8.35 -2.60 -32.45
C GLY A 589 -7.81 -1.73 -31.30
N VAL A 590 -6.74 -0.98 -31.52
CA VAL A 590 -6.19 -0.05 -30.55
C VAL A 590 -6.84 1.33 -30.69
N PHE A 591 -7.20 1.94 -29.58
CA PHE A 591 -7.73 3.30 -29.51
C PHE A 591 -6.76 4.19 -28.76
N THR A 592 -6.68 5.46 -29.12
CA THR A 592 -5.95 6.50 -28.38
C THR A 592 -6.94 7.50 -27.83
N LEU A 593 -7.03 7.61 -26.52
CA LEU A 593 -7.78 8.63 -25.82
C LEU A 593 -6.83 9.76 -25.46
N THR A 594 -7.20 10.99 -25.77
CA THR A 594 -6.51 12.21 -25.34
C THR A 594 -7.38 13.02 -24.40
N GLY A 595 -6.76 13.67 -23.44
CA GLY A 595 -7.51 14.41 -22.45
C GLY A 595 -6.62 15.13 -21.44
N ARG A 596 -7.19 15.46 -20.30
CA ARG A 596 -6.49 16.12 -19.18
C ARG A 596 -6.79 15.40 -17.88
N GLN A 597 -5.85 15.48 -16.93
CA GLN A 597 -5.96 14.87 -15.61
C GLN A 597 -6.14 13.33 -15.67
N LEU A 598 -5.56 12.69 -16.68
CA LEU A 598 -5.69 11.26 -16.89
C LEU A 598 -4.89 10.44 -15.85
N ASN A 599 -3.91 11.07 -15.19
CA ASN A 599 -3.12 10.46 -14.11
C ASN A 599 -3.61 10.85 -12.70
N GLY A 600 -4.72 11.58 -12.59
CA GLY A 600 -5.27 11.94 -11.30
C GLY A 600 -4.43 12.96 -10.49
N PRO A 601 -4.89 13.28 -9.27
CA PRO A 601 -4.23 14.29 -8.42
C PRO A 601 -3.04 13.76 -7.63
N SER A 602 -2.92 12.46 -7.43
CA SER A 602 -1.91 11.79 -6.61
C SER A 602 -1.50 10.48 -7.24
N ASP A 603 -0.39 9.91 -6.79
CA ASP A 603 0.02 8.54 -7.09
C ASP A 603 -0.73 7.56 -6.16
N ALA A 604 -0.04 6.92 -5.25
CA ALA A 604 -0.63 6.10 -4.19
C ALA A 604 -0.02 6.52 -2.85
N SER A 605 -0.48 5.98 -1.74
CA SER A 605 0.26 6.11 -0.48
C SER A 605 1.58 5.35 -0.61
N ALA A 606 2.68 5.99 -0.18
CA ALA A 606 4.00 5.39 -0.18
C ALA A 606 4.58 5.41 1.23
N TYR A 607 5.03 4.25 1.70
CA TYR A 607 5.73 4.05 2.96
C TYR A 607 6.59 2.79 2.80
N GLY A 608 7.89 2.93 3.00
CA GLY A 608 8.83 1.83 2.74
C GLY A 608 8.59 1.14 1.39
N ASP A 609 8.65 -0.16 1.36
CA ASP A 609 8.36 -1.00 0.20
C ASP A 609 6.99 -1.71 0.25
N ASP A 610 6.27 -1.62 1.36
CA ASP A 610 5.12 -2.47 1.69
C ASP A 610 3.89 -2.31 0.81
N SER A 611 3.61 -1.12 0.30
CA SER A 611 2.35 -0.86 -0.39
C SER A 611 2.44 0.28 -1.38
N GLN A 612 3.32 0.15 -2.32
CA GLN A 612 3.39 1.09 -3.44
C GLN A 612 2.41 0.67 -4.53
N SER A 613 1.12 0.70 -4.19
CA SER A 613 0.03 0.35 -5.08
C SER A 613 -0.39 1.57 -5.90
N ASN A 614 0.21 1.75 -7.07
CA ASN A 614 -0.16 2.82 -7.99
C ASN A 614 -1.61 2.74 -8.43
N GLU A 615 -2.29 3.88 -8.48
CA GLU A 615 -3.67 4.05 -8.96
C GLU A 615 -3.83 5.31 -9.82
N ASN A 616 -2.72 5.98 -10.12
CA ASN A 616 -2.65 7.25 -10.84
C ASN A 616 -2.61 7.13 -12.36
N PHE A 617 -2.92 5.99 -12.90
CA PHE A 617 -2.98 5.76 -14.34
C PHE A 617 -4.43 5.66 -14.84
N PRO A 618 -4.69 5.99 -16.12
CA PRO A 618 -6.04 6.00 -16.65
C PRO A 618 -6.62 4.59 -16.82
N ILE A 619 -7.72 4.32 -16.14
CA ILE A 619 -8.56 3.13 -16.32
C ILE A 619 -9.74 3.49 -17.22
N VAL A 620 -9.78 2.90 -18.39
CA VAL A 620 -10.86 3.12 -19.38
C VAL A 620 -11.91 2.04 -19.24
N ARG A 621 -13.19 2.46 -19.20
CA ARG A 621 -14.32 1.53 -19.21
C ARG A 621 -15.43 2.00 -20.14
N LEU A 622 -16.16 1.04 -20.67
CA LEU A 622 -17.41 1.25 -21.41
C LEU A 622 -18.59 0.84 -20.53
N GLN A 623 -19.68 1.59 -20.62
CA GLN A 623 -20.95 1.23 -19.98
C GLN A 623 -22.05 1.24 -21.02
N ASP A 624 -22.84 0.16 -21.07
CA ASP A 624 -23.99 0.06 -21.97
C ASP A 624 -25.25 0.71 -21.38
N SER A 625 -26.34 0.72 -22.16
CA SER A 625 -27.63 1.25 -21.71
C SER A 625 -28.31 0.44 -20.61
N ASN A 626 -27.87 -0.77 -20.33
CA ASN A 626 -28.36 -1.64 -19.25
C ASN A 626 -27.54 -1.50 -17.97
N GLY A 627 -26.50 -0.67 -18.00
CA GLY A 627 -25.58 -0.47 -16.87
C GLY A 627 -24.49 -1.52 -16.77
N LEU A 628 -24.30 -2.36 -17.80
CA LEU A 628 -23.17 -3.29 -17.84
C LEU A 628 -21.87 -2.53 -18.09
N VAL A 629 -20.84 -2.87 -17.32
CA VAL A 629 -19.52 -2.23 -17.34
C VAL A 629 -18.48 -3.16 -17.93
N PHE A 630 -17.72 -2.66 -18.90
CA PHE A 630 -16.65 -3.38 -19.56
C PHE A 630 -15.34 -2.60 -19.40
N TYR A 631 -14.49 -3.04 -18.51
CA TYR A 631 -13.16 -2.46 -18.35
C TYR A 631 -12.31 -2.82 -19.56
N CYS A 632 -11.78 -1.80 -20.23
CA CYS A 632 -10.83 -1.89 -21.32
C CYS A 632 -9.41 -2.06 -20.72
N ARG A 633 -8.47 -2.51 -21.52
CA ARG A 633 -7.07 -2.57 -21.09
C ARG A 633 -6.34 -1.32 -21.53
N SER A 634 -5.93 -0.50 -20.57
CA SER A 634 -5.16 0.72 -20.78
C SER A 634 -3.66 0.40 -20.86
N ARG A 635 -2.92 1.16 -21.67
CA ARG A 635 -1.46 1.10 -21.80
C ARG A 635 -0.90 2.34 -22.49
N ASP A 636 0.42 2.48 -22.45
CA ASP A 636 1.18 3.53 -23.14
C ASP A 636 0.65 4.94 -22.82
N TRP A 637 0.32 5.20 -21.55
CA TRP A 637 -0.03 6.56 -21.14
C TRP A 637 1.21 7.44 -21.12
N THR A 638 1.04 8.69 -21.54
CA THR A 638 2.17 9.58 -21.89
C THR A 638 2.83 10.25 -20.71
N SER A 639 2.21 10.25 -19.54
CA SER A 639 2.72 10.94 -18.36
C SER A 639 2.75 10.03 -17.14
N THR A 640 3.77 10.18 -16.30
CA THR A 640 3.84 9.61 -14.94
C THR A 640 3.64 10.68 -13.87
N ASN A 641 3.41 11.93 -14.28
CA ASN A 641 3.22 13.05 -13.36
C ASN A 641 1.80 13.05 -12.79
N VAL A 642 1.66 13.58 -11.61
CA VAL A 642 0.37 13.80 -10.94
C VAL A 642 -0.01 15.27 -10.91
N GLY A 643 -1.30 15.56 -10.78
CA GLY A 643 -1.83 16.92 -10.82
C GLY A 643 -2.11 17.38 -12.26
N SER A 644 -2.44 18.66 -12.43
CA SER A 644 -2.88 19.19 -13.72
C SER A 644 -1.76 19.19 -14.77
N ILE A 645 -1.94 18.39 -15.83
CA ILE A 645 -1.12 18.43 -17.04
C ILE A 645 -2.01 18.85 -18.21
N PRO A 646 -1.51 19.76 -19.12
CA PRO A 646 -2.34 20.32 -20.16
C PRO A 646 -2.95 19.29 -21.12
N HIS A 647 -2.17 18.31 -21.56
CA HIS A 647 -2.61 17.27 -22.49
C HIS A 647 -1.87 15.95 -22.22
N GLU A 648 -2.65 14.90 -22.06
CA GLU A 648 -2.18 13.53 -21.83
C GLU A 648 -2.88 12.59 -22.79
N SER A 649 -2.31 11.44 -23.03
CA SER A 649 -2.98 10.39 -23.82
C SER A 649 -2.74 9.02 -23.21
N VAL A 650 -3.65 8.11 -23.51
CA VAL A 650 -3.56 6.68 -23.18
C VAL A 650 -4.06 5.86 -24.35
N LYS A 651 -3.38 4.76 -24.63
CA LYS A 651 -3.90 3.74 -25.55
C LYS A 651 -4.72 2.72 -24.77
N PHE A 652 -5.77 2.20 -25.41
CA PHE A 652 -6.55 1.11 -24.84
C PHE A 652 -7.05 0.15 -25.92
N THR A 653 -7.34 -1.08 -25.50
CA THR A 653 -8.03 -2.10 -26.29
C THR A 653 -9.35 -2.44 -25.62
N LEU A 654 -10.36 -2.80 -26.43
CA LEU A 654 -11.67 -3.16 -25.91
C LEU A 654 -11.62 -4.45 -25.10
N ASN A 655 -12.54 -4.56 -24.13
CA ASN A 655 -12.78 -5.82 -23.45
C ASN A 655 -13.36 -6.84 -24.46
N PRO A 656 -12.91 -8.09 -24.48
CA PRO A 656 -13.41 -9.11 -25.41
C PRO A 656 -14.92 -9.37 -25.36
N ALA A 657 -15.59 -9.05 -24.26
CA ALA A 657 -17.05 -9.20 -24.11
C ALA A 657 -17.86 -8.05 -24.72
N VAL A 658 -17.20 -6.98 -25.20
CA VAL A 658 -17.88 -5.85 -25.84
C VAL A 658 -18.43 -6.29 -27.19
N THR A 659 -19.68 -5.88 -27.49
CA THR A 659 -20.36 -6.13 -28.78
C THR A 659 -20.57 -4.82 -29.55
N PRO A 660 -20.86 -4.86 -30.89
CA PRO A 660 -21.15 -3.65 -31.61
C PRO A 660 -22.36 -2.91 -31.00
N GLY A 661 -22.19 -1.61 -30.73
CA GLY A 661 -23.25 -0.84 -30.06
C GLY A 661 -22.83 0.58 -29.70
N LEU A 662 -23.70 1.25 -28.98
CA LEU A 662 -23.45 2.57 -28.39
C LEU A 662 -23.23 2.41 -26.88
N TYR A 663 -22.15 2.99 -26.41
CA TYR A 663 -21.69 2.94 -25.02
C TYR A 663 -21.43 4.34 -24.49
N GLN A 664 -21.34 4.44 -23.16
CA GLN A 664 -20.71 5.55 -22.46
C GLN A 664 -19.25 5.18 -22.17
N LEU A 665 -18.32 5.95 -22.71
CA LEU A 665 -16.91 5.78 -22.40
C LEU A 665 -16.56 6.68 -21.22
N ILE A 666 -15.90 6.12 -20.22
CA ILE A 666 -15.51 6.77 -18.98
C ILE A 666 -14.05 6.43 -18.72
N VAL A 667 -13.26 7.40 -18.27
CA VAL A 667 -11.91 7.19 -17.76
C VAL A 667 -11.87 7.56 -16.27
N SER A 668 -11.16 6.77 -15.48
CA SER A 668 -10.91 7.08 -14.06
C SER A 668 -9.43 6.96 -13.72
N ALA A 669 -8.96 7.81 -12.79
CA ALA A 669 -7.63 7.76 -12.18
C ALA A 669 -7.76 8.17 -10.70
N GLY A 670 -7.07 7.46 -9.79
CA GLY A 670 -7.22 7.67 -8.34
C GLY A 670 -8.69 7.58 -7.88
N GLY A 671 -9.48 6.66 -8.44
CA GLY A 671 -10.91 6.50 -8.14
C GLY A 671 -11.83 7.60 -8.67
N ILE A 672 -11.28 8.66 -9.28
CA ILE A 672 -12.04 9.79 -9.81
C ILE A 672 -12.43 9.52 -11.27
N SER A 673 -13.73 9.51 -11.57
CA SER A 673 -14.25 9.22 -12.91
C SER A 673 -14.57 10.48 -13.69
N SER A 674 -14.26 10.48 -14.99
CA SER A 674 -14.68 11.53 -15.94
C SER A 674 -16.19 11.59 -16.12
N SER A 675 -16.68 12.68 -16.69
CA SER A 675 -18.00 12.67 -17.32
C SER A 675 -18.04 11.65 -18.48
N PRO A 676 -19.15 10.91 -18.65
CA PRO A 676 -19.27 9.94 -19.72
C PRO A 676 -19.33 10.60 -21.10
N VAL A 677 -18.69 9.99 -22.10
CA VAL A 677 -18.71 10.41 -23.50
C VAL A 677 -19.33 9.31 -24.36
N ALA A 678 -20.22 9.67 -25.30
CA ALA A 678 -20.80 8.69 -26.18
C ALA A 678 -19.76 8.05 -27.09
N PHE A 679 -19.69 6.72 -27.10
CA PHE A 679 -18.71 5.93 -27.84
C PHE A 679 -19.40 4.80 -28.61
N ARG A 680 -19.17 4.75 -29.92
CA ARG A 680 -19.76 3.71 -30.78
C ARG A 680 -18.71 2.67 -31.14
N VAL A 681 -18.99 1.42 -30.80
CA VAL A 681 -18.21 0.25 -31.20
C VAL A 681 -18.80 -0.31 -32.50
N ARG A 682 -17.96 -0.57 -33.50
CA ARG A 682 -18.32 -1.17 -34.78
C ARG A 682 -17.89 -2.63 -34.83
N GLY A 683 -18.56 -3.43 -35.68
CA GLY A 683 -18.24 -4.86 -35.80
C GLY A 683 -16.81 -5.16 -36.30
N GLU A 684 -16.25 -4.29 -37.13
CA GLU A 684 -14.87 -4.39 -37.64
C GLU A 684 -13.80 -4.23 -36.58
N GLU A 685 -14.11 -3.58 -35.44
CA GLU A 685 -13.20 -3.30 -34.34
C GLU A 685 -13.00 -4.51 -33.39
N LEU A 686 -13.84 -5.53 -33.53
CA LEU A 686 -13.83 -6.74 -32.69
C LEU A 686 -13.08 -7.91 -33.34
N ASN A 687 -12.62 -7.78 -34.58
CA ASN A 687 -11.96 -8.87 -35.31
C ASN A 687 -10.43 -8.96 -35.06
N HIS A 688 -9.90 -8.24 -34.07
CA HIS A 688 -8.46 -8.11 -33.81
C HIS A 688 -8.05 -8.61 -32.42
N HIS A 689 -8.87 -9.49 -31.81
CA HIS A 689 -8.57 -10.10 -30.49
C HIS A 689 -7.93 -11.47 -30.63
#